data_1bff829478a9fc80b47a906ed6b819c2
#
_entry.id   1bff829478a9fc80b47a906ed6b819c2
#
_cell.length_a   1.000
_cell.length_b   1.000
_cell.length_c   1.000
_cell.angle_alpha   90.00
_cell.angle_beta   90.00
_cell.angle_gamma   90.00
#
_symmetry.space_group_name_H-M   'P 1'
#
loop_
_entity.id
_entity.type
_entity.pdbx_description
1 polymer ?
#
loop_
_entity_poly.entity_id
_entity_poly.type
_entity_poly.pdbx_seq_one_letter_code
_entity_poly.pdbx_strand_id
1 'polypeptide(L)'
;MSDKRFRIAFSFAGEKRDFVAEVAVLLAKQFGADAILYDKFHSAEFSRSDLAFYLPDLYREKADLVVVVFCPDYENKEWCGLEWSAIYGLLKARRVGEVMLTRFARVEGKGLHGLAGYTNLDDLSPQQAADEILERLAINEGLPKDHYKPSAKGSKRAAIPNNLPRLQYFFGREAELKKIADSLAEDARGWGALIDGPGGIGKTSLAIRAAELVPAGRFSRIIFLSSKERELTADGQRSLGNFVVPGYLEMLNAIARELDKPDIAKTTEEERAEAVLRALRGKDVLLLLDNLETLPESDRDQLFAFLNRLPHGCSAIVTSRRRSDASAVIVRLDKLDWLAASELIAELAKNYDLLRRATDAEHRALYEDTGGNPLLIRWIAGQLGLGRCRTISAALEFLRSSPAGNNPLEFIFGDLLDTFTANETKVLAALSYFITPMAVRFIAELANLNEAAAQGALSDLASRALVLADSEERSFILTPMIADFLRNARPEAVAEIGNRIEEYAYALIVENGHNKYDRFPVLDATWPTISPALPLFIAGENKRLQTICKSLFSFLHFTGRWDELLSLNTKAEARAVATCDYYQAGWRAYQAGWGFYLRSQANETLICADHAAEYWQTANSEVRERSIAIELRGLGYMLKKDYPSAIAAFQEDLNLRRALSVENKDVAIALNWLAKVERLSGDLEAAERNYRDALRISLAVGHTNGVASYTSDLAGLALDRKHWVEAQTLAREALTLSEQIGRLELIALDCHYLAKALVRQGKSAEALPYAQRSVEIYERLGSPDLEAARAILLECEA
;
A
#
# COMPACT_ATOMS: atom_id res chain seq x y z
N MET A 1 5.77 45.91 -11.38
CA MET A 1 5.50 44.45 -11.48
C MET A 1 4.94 44.21 -12.87
N SER A 2 5.46 43.24 -13.60
CA SER A 2 4.97 42.91 -14.95
C SER A 2 3.54 42.39 -14.86
N ASP A 3 2.70 42.75 -15.84
CA ASP A 3 1.29 42.26 -15.93
C ASP A 3 1.21 40.92 -16.66
N LYS A 4 2.37 40.29 -16.93
CA LYS A 4 2.46 39.00 -17.60
C LYS A 4 2.31 37.83 -16.62
N ARG A 5 1.71 36.76 -17.11
CA ARG A 5 1.38 35.58 -16.27
C ARG A 5 2.62 34.82 -15.79
N PHE A 6 3.60 34.66 -16.66
CA PHE A 6 4.82 33.89 -16.36
C PHE A 6 6.04 34.81 -16.25
N ARG A 7 6.82 34.60 -15.20
CA ARG A 7 8.10 35.26 -15.02
C ARG A 7 9.15 34.67 -15.96
N ILE A 8 9.14 33.36 -16.13
CA ILE A 8 10.09 32.63 -16.97
C ILE A 8 9.35 31.57 -17.74
N ALA A 9 9.65 31.39 -19.02
CA ALA A 9 9.14 30.35 -19.88
C ALA A 9 10.29 29.56 -20.51
N PHE A 10 10.20 28.21 -20.49
CA PHE A 10 11.22 27.34 -21.08
C PHE A 10 10.76 26.80 -22.42
N SER A 11 11.66 26.85 -23.44
CA SER A 11 11.54 26.11 -24.70
C SER A 11 12.75 25.18 -24.82
N PHE A 12 12.52 23.86 -24.86
CA PHE A 12 13.58 22.85 -24.81
C PHE A 12 13.16 21.53 -25.47
N ALA A 13 14.14 20.75 -25.92
CA ALA A 13 13.92 19.39 -26.39
C ALA A 13 13.87 18.39 -25.22
N GLY A 14 13.03 17.34 -25.34
CA GLY A 14 12.76 16.36 -24.26
C GLY A 14 14.01 15.66 -23.73
N GLU A 15 15.07 15.57 -24.50
CA GLU A 15 16.37 14.98 -24.13
C GLU A 15 17.11 15.77 -23.05
N LYS A 16 16.74 17.05 -22.83
CA LYS A 16 17.28 17.91 -21.77
C LYS A 16 16.30 18.15 -20.63
N ARG A 17 15.25 17.37 -20.57
CA ARG A 17 14.15 17.51 -19.61
C ARG A 17 14.61 17.47 -18.14
N ASP A 18 15.49 16.55 -17.79
CA ASP A 18 15.94 16.40 -16.41
C ASP A 18 16.68 17.65 -15.91
N PHE A 19 17.57 18.18 -16.71
CA PHE A 19 18.28 19.42 -16.39
C PHE A 19 17.32 20.61 -16.28
N VAL A 20 16.42 20.77 -17.25
CA VAL A 20 15.44 21.87 -17.25
C VAL A 20 14.46 21.76 -16.11
N ALA A 21 14.07 20.54 -15.71
CA ALA A 21 13.21 20.29 -14.56
C ALA A 21 13.85 20.78 -13.26
N GLU A 22 15.12 20.45 -13.03
CA GLU A 22 15.84 20.91 -11.84
C GLU A 22 15.95 22.44 -11.82
N VAL A 23 16.27 23.07 -12.95
CA VAL A 23 16.31 24.55 -13.08
C VAL A 23 14.93 25.15 -12.81
N ALA A 24 13.86 24.60 -13.39
CA ALA A 24 12.49 25.07 -13.18
C ALA A 24 12.05 24.98 -11.71
N VAL A 25 12.40 23.89 -11.01
CA VAL A 25 12.14 23.74 -9.58
C VAL A 25 12.89 24.77 -8.74
N LEU A 26 14.14 25.07 -9.08
CA LEU A 26 14.93 26.10 -8.39
C LEU A 26 14.31 27.49 -8.56
N LEU A 27 13.87 27.82 -9.77
CA LEU A 27 13.21 29.10 -10.07
C LEU A 27 11.81 29.20 -9.45
N ALA A 28 11.10 28.07 -9.37
CA ALA A 28 9.80 27.98 -8.72
C ALA A 28 9.88 28.25 -7.21
N LYS A 29 10.99 27.97 -6.55
CA LYS A 29 11.23 28.37 -5.14
C LYS A 29 11.20 29.88 -4.94
N GLN A 30 11.57 30.63 -5.98
CA GLN A 30 11.63 32.10 -5.93
C GLN A 30 10.30 32.77 -6.32
N PHE A 31 9.60 32.23 -7.33
CA PHE A 31 8.45 32.89 -7.94
C PHE A 31 7.13 32.11 -7.80
N GLY A 32 7.17 30.86 -7.32
CA GLY A 32 6.06 29.92 -7.36
C GLY A 32 5.99 29.13 -8.67
N ALA A 33 5.48 27.92 -8.67
CA ALA A 33 5.36 27.06 -9.84
C ALA A 33 4.44 27.67 -10.92
N ASP A 34 3.38 28.37 -10.53
CA ASP A 34 2.45 29.03 -11.44
C ASP A 34 3.07 30.16 -12.27
N ALA A 35 4.20 30.71 -11.81
CA ALA A 35 4.94 31.77 -12.50
C ALA A 35 6.03 31.23 -13.46
N ILE A 36 6.25 29.93 -13.55
CA ILE A 36 7.23 29.28 -14.41
C ILE A 36 6.50 28.43 -15.46
N LEU A 37 6.57 28.81 -16.73
CA LEU A 37 6.04 28.01 -17.83
C LEU A 37 6.97 26.82 -18.11
N TYR A 38 6.67 25.71 -17.44
CA TYR A 38 7.28 24.40 -17.64
C TYR A 38 6.15 23.35 -17.74
N ASP A 39 6.18 22.50 -18.75
CA ASP A 39 5.06 21.64 -19.14
C ASP A 39 4.54 20.75 -17.99
N LYS A 40 5.43 20.27 -17.10
CA LYS A 40 5.02 19.45 -15.95
C LYS A 40 4.34 20.23 -14.83
N PHE A 41 4.57 21.54 -14.73
CA PHE A 41 3.85 22.37 -13.76
C PHE A 41 2.42 22.70 -14.23
N HIS A 42 2.18 22.64 -15.55
CA HIS A 42 0.91 23.02 -16.18
C HIS A 42 0.32 21.88 -17.05
N SER A 43 0.49 20.61 -16.66
CA SER A 43 0.12 19.46 -17.48
C SER A 43 -1.36 19.45 -17.92
N ALA A 44 -2.27 19.86 -17.05
CA ALA A 44 -3.70 19.96 -17.38
C ALA A 44 -3.98 21.03 -18.45
N GLU A 45 -3.24 22.14 -18.42
CA GLU A 45 -3.39 23.24 -19.40
C GLU A 45 -2.81 22.87 -20.76
N PHE A 46 -1.79 22.02 -20.78
CA PHE A 46 -1.18 21.52 -22.02
C PHE A 46 -1.96 20.38 -22.67
N SER A 47 -2.92 19.78 -21.96
CA SER A 47 -3.79 18.73 -22.48
C SER A 47 -5.00 19.32 -23.25
N ARG A 48 -4.70 20.00 -24.39
CA ARG A 48 -5.73 20.67 -25.21
C ARG A 48 -5.47 20.45 -26.71
N SER A 49 -6.54 20.43 -27.51
CA SER A 49 -6.47 20.16 -28.96
C SER A 49 -5.91 21.33 -29.79
N ASP A 50 -5.96 22.54 -29.28
CA ASP A 50 -5.50 23.77 -29.94
C ASP A 50 -4.08 24.23 -29.48
N LEU A 51 -3.31 23.33 -28.87
CA LEU A 51 -2.00 23.63 -28.28
C LEU A 51 -1.02 24.30 -29.26
N ALA A 52 -1.05 23.93 -30.53
CA ALA A 52 -0.20 24.48 -31.59
C ALA A 52 -0.42 25.99 -31.84
N PHE A 53 -1.61 26.51 -31.53
CA PHE A 53 -1.92 27.93 -31.61
C PHE A 53 -1.75 28.62 -30.27
N TYR A 54 -2.05 27.93 -29.18
CA TYR A 54 -2.02 28.46 -27.83
C TYR A 54 -0.58 28.66 -27.30
N LEU A 55 0.30 27.71 -27.51
CA LEU A 55 1.66 27.73 -26.98
C LEU A 55 2.51 28.93 -27.51
N PRO A 56 2.48 29.28 -28.80
CA PRO A 56 3.16 30.47 -29.30
C PRO A 56 2.74 31.78 -28.63
N ASP A 57 1.50 31.93 -28.26
CA ASP A 57 0.98 33.13 -27.58
C ASP A 57 1.51 33.25 -26.14
N LEU A 58 1.70 32.12 -25.44
CA LEU A 58 2.30 32.09 -24.11
C LEU A 58 3.73 32.67 -24.14
N TYR A 59 4.53 32.31 -25.13
CA TYR A 59 5.90 32.84 -25.29
C TYR A 59 5.90 34.30 -25.69
N ARG A 60 5.01 34.73 -26.59
CA ARG A 60 4.99 36.10 -27.11
C ARG A 60 4.46 37.11 -26.13
N GLU A 61 3.35 36.81 -25.48
CA GLU A 61 2.58 37.82 -24.75
C GLU A 61 2.49 37.57 -23.25
N LYS A 62 2.80 36.36 -22.77
CA LYS A 62 2.52 35.96 -21.37
C LYS A 62 3.78 35.70 -20.55
N ALA A 63 4.97 35.75 -21.09
CA ALA A 63 6.22 35.51 -20.37
C ALA A 63 7.13 36.76 -20.35
N ASP A 64 7.75 37.03 -19.18
CA ASP A 64 8.72 38.15 -19.04
C ASP A 64 10.06 37.80 -19.67
N LEU A 65 10.53 36.57 -19.48
CA LEU A 65 11.78 36.04 -20.04
C LEU A 65 11.52 34.64 -20.60
N VAL A 66 11.85 34.45 -21.88
CA VAL A 66 11.83 33.15 -22.54
C VAL A 66 13.27 32.62 -22.61
N VAL A 67 13.49 31.45 -21.98
CA VAL A 67 14.79 30.76 -21.98
C VAL A 67 14.72 29.63 -23.00
N VAL A 68 15.52 29.72 -24.05
CA VAL A 68 15.62 28.70 -25.09
C VAL A 68 16.84 27.83 -24.83
N VAL A 69 16.63 26.52 -24.71
CA VAL A 69 17.68 25.54 -24.44
C VAL A 69 17.97 24.73 -25.70
N PHE A 70 18.93 25.19 -26.50
CA PHE A 70 19.33 24.46 -27.68
C PHE A 70 20.17 23.23 -27.35
N CYS A 71 19.91 22.14 -28.09
CA CYS A 71 20.73 20.95 -28.12
C CYS A 71 20.64 20.32 -29.53
N PRO A 72 21.46 19.32 -29.87
CA PRO A 72 21.46 18.70 -31.20
C PRO A 72 20.11 18.25 -31.71
N ASP A 73 19.22 17.87 -30.78
CA ASP A 73 17.89 17.34 -31.09
C ASP A 73 16.79 18.41 -31.18
N TYR A 74 17.08 19.65 -30.77
CA TYR A 74 16.10 20.75 -30.69
C TYR A 74 15.44 21.04 -32.04
N GLU A 75 16.22 21.13 -33.12
CA GLU A 75 15.71 21.45 -34.46
C GLU A 75 14.92 20.31 -35.13
N ASN A 76 15.10 19.06 -34.65
CA ASN A 76 14.46 17.88 -35.21
C ASN A 76 13.05 17.62 -34.61
N LYS A 77 12.63 18.42 -33.66
CA LYS A 77 11.34 18.27 -32.99
C LYS A 77 10.32 19.27 -33.52
N GLU A 78 9.17 18.78 -34.02
CA GLU A 78 8.09 19.63 -34.55
C GLU A 78 7.63 20.72 -33.57
N TRP A 79 7.49 20.38 -32.30
CA TRP A 79 7.07 21.30 -31.24
C TRP A 79 8.12 22.39 -30.97
N CYS A 80 9.38 22.03 -30.90
CA CYS A 80 10.46 22.98 -30.75
C CYS A 80 10.53 23.94 -31.96
N GLY A 81 10.22 23.49 -33.15
CA GLY A 81 10.11 24.31 -34.35
C GLY A 81 9.00 25.37 -34.28
N LEU A 82 7.82 24.99 -33.77
CA LEU A 82 6.69 25.91 -33.53
C LEU A 82 7.03 26.96 -32.47
N GLU A 83 7.57 26.51 -31.33
CA GLU A 83 8.03 27.39 -30.24
C GLU A 83 9.09 28.33 -30.73
N TRP A 84 10.10 27.81 -31.44
CA TRP A 84 11.18 28.62 -32.00
C TRP A 84 10.69 29.68 -32.99
N SER A 85 9.74 29.36 -33.84
CA SER A 85 9.13 30.33 -34.76
C SER A 85 8.48 31.51 -34.04
N ALA A 86 7.81 31.25 -32.94
CA ALA A 86 7.19 32.25 -32.09
C ALA A 86 8.27 33.15 -31.40
N ILE A 87 9.28 32.48 -30.81
CA ILE A 87 10.38 33.14 -30.08
C ILE A 87 11.27 33.97 -31.05
N TYR A 88 11.55 33.45 -32.25
CA TYR A 88 12.27 34.15 -33.29
C TYR A 88 11.53 35.41 -33.78
N GLY A 89 10.20 35.37 -33.70
CA GLY A 89 9.36 36.57 -33.93
C GLY A 89 9.66 37.69 -32.92
N LEU A 90 9.88 37.38 -31.64
CA LEU A 90 10.29 38.36 -30.62
C LEU A 90 11.62 39.00 -30.94
N LEU A 91 12.60 38.21 -31.38
CA LEU A 91 13.91 38.71 -31.77
C LEU A 91 13.81 39.67 -32.99
N LYS A 92 12.97 39.33 -34.01
CA LYS A 92 12.68 40.18 -35.15
C LYS A 92 11.98 41.49 -34.75
N ALA A 93 11.10 41.44 -33.77
CA ALA A 93 10.41 42.61 -33.23
C ALA A 93 11.30 43.49 -32.33
N ARG A 94 12.59 43.17 -32.23
CA ARG A 94 13.57 43.81 -31.35
C ARG A 94 13.26 43.73 -29.84
N ARG A 95 12.45 42.75 -29.44
CA ARG A 95 12.21 42.42 -28.04
C ARG A 95 13.29 41.47 -27.49
N VAL A 96 14.54 41.78 -27.81
CA VAL A 96 15.72 40.93 -27.53
C VAL A 96 16.00 40.74 -26.03
N GLY A 97 15.55 41.65 -25.17
CA GLY A 97 15.65 41.53 -23.73
C GLY A 97 14.79 40.40 -23.19
N GLU A 98 13.68 40.06 -23.83
CA GLU A 98 12.72 39.03 -23.39
C GLU A 98 13.14 37.61 -23.76
N VAL A 99 14.27 37.42 -24.46
CA VAL A 99 14.78 36.11 -24.88
C VAL A 99 16.19 35.90 -24.36
N MET A 100 16.43 34.76 -23.72
CA MET A 100 17.74 34.28 -23.30
C MET A 100 18.08 33.00 -24.08
N LEU A 101 19.16 33.05 -24.84
CA LEU A 101 19.64 31.93 -25.63
C LEU A 101 20.64 31.13 -24.81
N THR A 102 20.34 29.88 -24.57
CA THR A 102 21.23 28.93 -23.88
C THR A 102 21.46 27.69 -24.75
N ARG A 103 22.56 27.01 -24.57
CA ARG A 103 22.84 25.79 -25.35
C ARG A 103 23.65 24.74 -24.62
N PHE A 104 23.39 23.49 -25.00
CA PHE A 104 24.27 22.35 -24.81
C PHE A 104 25.00 22.07 -26.12
N ALA A 105 26.27 21.70 -26.04
CA ALA A 105 27.16 21.59 -27.19
C ALA A 105 27.24 22.91 -28.01
N ARG A 106 28.00 22.91 -29.09
CA ARG A 106 28.09 24.11 -29.95
C ARG A 106 26.99 24.13 -31.01
N VAL A 107 25.74 24.18 -30.57
CA VAL A 107 24.55 24.26 -31.45
C VAL A 107 24.10 25.71 -31.54
N GLU A 108 23.68 26.14 -32.73
CA GLU A 108 23.18 27.50 -33.01
C GLU A 108 21.71 27.41 -33.47
N GLY A 109 20.88 28.37 -33.07
CA GLY A 109 19.49 28.44 -33.50
C GLY A 109 19.34 28.83 -34.96
N LYS A 110 18.45 28.16 -35.70
CA LYS A 110 18.21 28.41 -37.12
C LYS A 110 17.79 29.86 -37.37
N GLY A 111 18.50 30.51 -38.28
CA GLY A 111 18.24 31.91 -38.71
C GLY A 111 18.93 32.97 -37.83
N LEU A 112 19.68 32.60 -36.79
CA LEU A 112 20.51 33.52 -36.02
C LEU A 112 21.85 33.76 -36.73
N HIS A 113 22.36 35.00 -36.65
CA HIS A 113 23.68 35.30 -37.16
C HIS A 113 24.76 34.81 -36.18
N GLY A 114 25.96 34.47 -36.69
CA GLY A 114 27.08 33.92 -35.89
C GLY A 114 27.63 34.83 -34.78
N LEU A 115 27.04 35.99 -34.57
CA LEU A 115 27.32 36.93 -33.49
C LEU A 115 26.32 36.88 -32.34
N ALA A 116 25.34 35.90 -32.33
CA ALA A 116 24.41 35.76 -31.24
C ALA A 116 25.13 35.25 -29.96
N GLY A 117 24.86 35.90 -28.84
CA GLY A 117 25.42 35.50 -27.55
C GLY A 117 24.60 34.31 -26.95
N TYR A 118 25.31 33.28 -26.54
CA TYR A 118 24.70 32.11 -25.88
C TYR A 118 25.32 31.89 -24.50
N THR A 119 24.50 31.50 -23.51
CA THR A 119 25.01 30.91 -22.29
C THR A 119 25.24 29.41 -22.53
N ASN A 120 26.47 28.93 -22.32
CA ASN A 120 26.82 27.54 -22.46
C ASN A 120 26.44 26.77 -21.19
N LEU A 121 25.62 25.74 -21.32
CA LEU A 121 25.08 24.94 -20.18
C LEU A 121 25.91 23.68 -19.90
N ASP A 122 26.85 23.31 -20.76
CA ASP A 122 27.63 22.06 -20.58
C ASP A 122 28.49 22.10 -19.30
N ASP A 123 28.95 23.28 -18.90
CA ASP A 123 29.84 23.49 -17.75
C ASP A 123 29.10 24.02 -16.52
N LEU A 124 27.75 24.17 -16.58
CA LEU A 124 26.95 24.74 -15.51
C LEU A 124 26.11 23.66 -14.82
N SER A 125 26.12 23.69 -13.48
CA SER A 125 25.12 22.95 -12.71
C SER A 125 23.73 23.60 -12.87
N PRO A 126 22.62 22.86 -12.62
CA PRO A 126 21.28 23.44 -12.64
C PRO A 126 21.12 24.67 -11.75
N GLN A 127 21.80 24.73 -10.60
CA GLN A 127 21.82 25.91 -9.72
C GLN A 127 22.49 27.11 -10.38
N GLN A 128 23.64 26.90 -11.02
CA GLN A 128 24.34 27.97 -11.72
C GLN A 128 23.56 28.49 -12.93
N ALA A 129 22.89 27.58 -13.66
CA ALA A 129 22.02 27.96 -14.76
C ALA A 129 20.79 28.76 -14.26
N ALA A 130 20.19 28.38 -13.14
CA ALA A 130 19.12 29.15 -12.49
C ALA A 130 19.63 30.54 -12.07
N ASP A 131 20.81 30.64 -11.48
CA ASP A 131 21.41 31.90 -11.07
C ASP A 131 21.69 32.87 -12.27
N GLU A 132 22.13 32.34 -13.41
CA GLU A 132 22.32 33.10 -14.67
C GLU A 132 20.97 33.61 -15.22
N ILE A 133 19.94 32.82 -15.16
CA ILE A 133 18.56 33.18 -15.56
C ILE A 133 18.03 34.31 -14.68
N LEU A 134 18.20 34.20 -13.36
CA LEU A 134 17.79 35.19 -12.38
C LEU A 134 18.56 36.52 -12.58
N GLU A 135 19.87 36.48 -12.86
CA GLU A 135 20.67 37.63 -13.19
C GLU A 135 20.17 38.31 -14.47
N ARG A 136 19.86 37.54 -15.51
CA ARG A 136 19.30 38.06 -16.77
C ARG A 136 17.93 38.74 -16.54
N LEU A 137 17.07 38.15 -15.73
CA LEU A 137 15.77 38.71 -15.39
C LEU A 137 15.93 40.04 -14.64
N ALA A 138 16.84 40.12 -13.65
CA ALA A 138 17.12 41.33 -12.91
C ALA A 138 17.64 42.45 -13.81
N ILE A 139 18.58 42.16 -14.73
CA ILE A 139 19.06 43.10 -15.72
C ILE A 139 17.94 43.66 -16.60
N ASN A 140 17.04 42.81 -17.07
CA ASN A 140 15.89 43.19 -17.89
C ASN A 140 14.94 44.16 -17.15
N GLU A 141 14.83 44.04 -15.83
CA GLU A 141 14.00 44.90 -14.98
C GLU A 141 14.70 46.14 -14.48
N GLY A 142 15.97 46.35 -14.86
CA GLY A 142 16.77 47.44 -14.37
C GLY A 142 17.18 47.34 -12.91
N LEU A 143 17.14 46.11 -12.35
CA LEU A 143 17.51 45.83 -10.99
C LEU A 143 19.00 45.44 -10.88
N PRO A 144 19.61 45.48 -9.69
CA PRO A 144 20.95 44.98 -9.48
C PRO A 144 21.05 43.51 -9.90
N LYS A 145 22.19 43.10 -10.50
CA LYS A 145 22.42 41.73 -11.02
C LYS A 145 22.21 40.61 -9.99
N ASP A 146 22.40 40.91 -8.72
CA ASP A 146 22.28 40.03 -7.59
C ASP A 146 20.92 40.13 -6.85
N HIS A 147 19.95 40.86 -7.43
CA HIS A 147 18.65 41.14 -6.81
C HIS A 147 17.90 39.87 -6.44
N TYR A 148 17.91 38.86 -7.28
CA TYR A 148 17.27 37.57 -7.07
C TYR A 148 18.22 36.52 -6.51
N LYS A 149 19.54 36.77 -6.50
CA LYS A 149 20.48 35.84 -5.85
C LYS A 149 20.35 36.02 -4.34
N PRO A 150 20.27 34.89 -3.55
CA PRO A 150 20.38 35.02 -2.10
C PRO A 150 21.67 35.81 -1.82
N SER A 151 21.54 36.98 -1.18
CA SER A 151 22.60 37.96 -0.97
C SER A 151 23.86 37.28 -0.37
N ALA A 152 24.90 37.12 -1.17
CA ALA A 152 26.24 36.72 -0.70
C ALA A 152 26.94 37.83 0.10
N LYS A 153 26.30 38.99 0.21
CA LYS A 153 26.62 40.07 1.15
C LYS A 153 25.49 40.25 2.17
N GLY A 154 24.96 39.14 2.67
CA GLY A 154 24.53 39.17 4.05
C GLY A 154 25.82 39.40 4.81
N SER A 155 25.96 40.57 5.46
CA SER A 155 26.69 40.69 6.71
C SER A 155 26.55 39.32 7.41
N LYS A 156 27.57 38.77 8.02
CA LYS A 156 27.45 37.70 9.01
C LYS A 156 26.30 38.16 9.91
N ARG A 157 25.05 37.82 9.49
CA ARG A 157 23.89 37.89 10.38
C ARG A 157 24.31 36.95 11.49
N ALA A 158 24.53 37.49 12.67
CA ALA A 158 24.93 36.70 13.81
C ALA A 158 23.96 35.53 13.86
N ALA A 159 24.44 34.31 13.60
CA ALA A 159 23.62 33.11 13.65
C ALA A 159 22.93 33.16 15.00
N ILE A 160 21.61 32.99 15.05
CA ILE A 160 20.88 32.96 16.32
C ILE A 160 21.62 31.96 17.21
N PRO A 161 22.13 32.38 18.38
CA PRO A 161 22.79 31.48 19.31
C PRO A 161 21.89 30.26 19.58
N ASN A 162 22.37 29.07 19.31
CA ASN A 162 21.59 27.86 19.49
C ASN A 162 22.49 26.66 19.80
N ASN A 163 21.88 25.64 20.41
CA ASN A 163 22.48 24.34 20.69
C ASN A 163 21.79 23.22 19.90
N LEU A 164 21.24 23.51 18.72
CA LEU A 164 20.52 22.55 17.88
C LEU A 164 21.46 21.43 17.39
N PRO A 165 21.02 20.18 17.42
CA PRO A 165 21.69 19.09 16.73
C PRO A 165 21.70 19.31 15.21
N ARG A 166 22.75 18.86 14.54
CA ARG A 166 22.83 18.94 13.06
C ARG A 166 21.90 17.91 12.43
N LEU A 167 21.03 18.36 11.53
CA LEU A 167 20.26 17.49 10.65
C LEU A 167 21.12 16.98 9.51
N GLN A 168 21.10 15.66 9.27
CA GLN A 168 21.76 15.06 8.11
C GLN A 168 20.87 15.11 6.88
N TYR A 169 19.59 14.75 7.03
CA TYR A 169 18.62 14.64 5.94
C TYR A 169 17.26 15.14 6.41
N PHE A 170 16.53 15.79 5.51
CA PHE A 170 15.14 16.20 5.74
C PHE A 170 14.42 16.27 4.39
N PHE A 171 13.30 15.57 4.24
CA PHE A 171 12.53 15.48 3.01
C PHE A 171 11.05 15.69 3.27
N GLY A 172 10.37 16.41 2.36
CA GLY A 172 8.96 16.71 2.44
C GLY A 172 8.57 17.57 3.65
N ARG A 173 7.31 17.47 4.08
CA ARG A 173 6.78 18.11 5.29
C ARG A 173 6.56 19.62 5.17
N GLU A 174 6.40 20.16 3.96
CA GLU A 174 6.20 21.59 3.72
C GLU A 174 4.93 22.12 4.40
N ALA A 175 3.85 21.32 4.40
CA ALA A 175 2.59 21.70 5.05
C ALA A 175 2.73 21.78 6.57
N GLU A 176 3.44 20.84 7.18
CA GLU A 176 3.69 20.82 8.62
C GLU A 176 4.66 21.95 9.02
N LEU A 177 5.72 22.18 8.24
CA LEU A 177 6.64 23.33 8.45
C LEU A 177 5.89 24.65 8.40
N LYS A 178 4.96 24.81 7.46
CA LYS A 178 4.14 26.02 7.36
C LYS A 178 3.27 26.20 8.60
N LYS A 179 2.58 25.16 9.07
CA LYS A 179 1.78 25.23 10.29
C LYS A 179 2.60 25.64 11.53
N ILE A 180 3.83 25.10 11.64
CA ILE A 180 4.73 25.47 12.73
C ILE A 180 5.15 26.93 12.57
N ALA A 181 5.55 27.38 11.38
CA ALA A 181 5.95 28.75 11.14
C ALA A 181 4.83 29.73 11.49
N ASP A 182 3.58 29.43 11.08
CA ASP A 182 2.41 30.23 11.42
C ASP A 182 2.17 30.28 12.95
N SER A 183 2.45 29.20 13.67
CA SER A 183 2.33 29.14 15.14
C SER A 183 3.41 29.92 15.90
N LEU A 184 4.53 30.22 15.24
CA LEU A 184 5.66 30.98 15.79
C LEU A 184 5.64 32.47 15.41
N ALA A 185 4.63 32.93 14.65
CA ALA A 185 4.46 34.33 14.28
C ALA A 185 4.26 35.20 15.53
N GLU A 186 4.57 36.51 15.44
CA GLU A 186 4.48 37.42 16.59
C GLU A 186 3.06 37.61 17.11
N ASP A 187 2.05 37.47 16.24
CA ASP A 187 0.64 37.60 16.54
C ASP A 187 -0.05 36.26 16.80
N ALA A 188 0.70 35.16 16.83
CA ALA A 188 0.15 33.84 17.08
C ALA A 188 -0.48 33.72 18.47
N ARG A 189 -1.65 33.05 18.52
CA ARG A 189 -2.31 32.71 19.78
C ARG A 189 -1.75 31.39 20.34
N GLY A 190 -1.33 31.40 21.58
CA GLY A 190 -0.72 30.23 22.23
C GLY A 190 0.80 30.30 22.29
N TRP A 191 1.41 29.31 22.91
CA TRP A 191 2.87 29.28 23.15
C TRP A 191 3.68 28.71 21.98
N GLY A 192 3.06 28.22 20.89
CA GLY A 192 3.75 27.68 19.71
C GLY A 192 3.13 26.38 19.19
N ALA A 193 3.95 25.36 18.94
CA ALA A 193 3.53 24.11 18.31
C ALA A 193 3.80 22.86 19.18
N LEU A 194 2.84 21.92 19.17
CA LEU A 194 3.01 20.56 19.66
C LEU A 194 3.03 19.59 18.48
N ILE A 195 4.16 18.92 18.26
CA ILE A 195 4.32 17.92 17.20
C ILE A 195 4.06 16.54 17.79
N ASP A 196 2.96 15.88 17.36
CA ASP A 196 2.61 14.54 17.78
C ASP A 196 2.80 13.52 16.65
N GLY A 197 2.97 12.24 17.00
CA GLY A 197 3.09 11.16 16.03
C GLY A 197 3.91 9.97 16.53
N PRO A 198 3.93 8.85 15.77
CA PRO A 198 4.62 7.62 16.13
C PRO A 198 6.13 7.81 16.37
N GLY A 199 6.75 6.81 17.04
CA GLY A 199 8.22 6.75 17.18
C GLY A 199 8.92 6.66 15.83
N GLY A 200 10.05 7.36 15.69
CA GLY A 200 10.86 7.30 14.47
C GLY A 200 10.30 8.03 13.25
N ILE A 201 9.13 8.68 13.34
CA ILE A 201 8.45 9.33 12.20
C ILE A 201 9.08 10.67 11.78
N GLY A 202 10.03 11.18 12.56
CA GLY A 202 10.75 12.42 12.25
C GLY A 202 10.31 13.66 13.02
N LYS A 203 9.63 13.55 14.19
CA LYS A 203 9.18 14.68 15.02
C LYS A 203 10.33 15.62 15.39
N THR A 204 11.40 15.07 15.95
CA THR A 204 12.60 15.81 16.33
C THR A 204 13.23 16.51 15.13
N SER A 205 13.32 15.82 13.97
CA SER A 205 13.86 16.40 12.74
C SER A 205 13.01 17.55 12.23
N LEU A 206 11.68 17.45 12.30
CA LEU A 206 10.77 18.53 11.92
C LEU A 206 10.91 19.73 12.88
N ALA A 207 10.99 19.49 14.18
CA ALA A 207 11.18 20.56 15.16
C ALA A 207 12.49 21.34 14.94
N ILE A 208 13.60 20.61 14.71
CA ILE A 208 14.90 21.23 14.42
C ILE A 208 14.83 22.00 13.09
N ARG A 209 14.26 21.40 12.04
CA ARG A 209 14.13 22.06 10.73
C ARG A 209 13.27 23.31 10.79
N ALA A 210 12.18 23.28 11.53
CA ALA A 210 11.34 24.45 11.76
C ALA A 210 12.12 25.56 12.47
N ALA A 211 12.91 25.22 13.49
CA ALA A 211 13.74 26.19 14.20
C ALA A 211 14.87 26.79 13.31
N GLU A 212 15.49 26.00 12.42
CA GLU A 212 16.47 26.49 11.44
C GLU A 212 15.87 27.50 10.44
N LEU A 213 14.59 27.33 10.10
CA LEU A 213 13.87 28.14 9.11
C LEU A 213 13.24 29.41 9.70
N VAL A 214 13.34 29.62 11.01
CA VAL A 214 12.80 30.81 11.67
C VAL A 214 13.41 32.08 11.07
N PRO A 215 12.58 33.11 10.74
CA PRO A 215 13.08 34.38 10.20
C PRO A 215 14.11 35.01 11.14
N ALA A 216 15.17 35.57 10.55
CA ALA A 216 16.18 36.28 11.33
C ALA A 216 15.57 37.46 12.07
N GLY A 217 15.88 37.61 13.36
CA GLY A 217 15.36 38.67 14.21
C GLY A 217 14.07 38.31 14.96
N ARG A 218 13.41 37.19 14.62
CA ARG A 218 12.23 36.73 15.35
C ARG A 218 12.58 36.23 16.76
N PHE A 219 13.70 35.52 16.92
CA PHE A 219 14.22 35.08 18.21
C PHE A 219 15.68 35.52 18.39
N SER A 220 16.04 35.85 19.61
CA SER A 220 17.40 36.16 20.00
C SER A 220 18.23 34.93 20.39
N ARG A 221 17.59 33.83 20.74
CA ARG A 221 18.21 32.56 21.15
C ARG A 221 17.26 31.40 20.90
N ILE A 222 17.82 30.24 20.54
CA ILE A 222 17.09 28.97 20.42
C ILE A 222 17.72 27.98 21.42
N ILE A 223 16.91 27.36 22.24
CA ILE A 223 17.32 26.42 23.27
C ILE A 223 16.70 25.06 22.98
N PHE A 224 17.54 24.06 22.68
CA PHE A 224 17.12 22.68 22.47
C PHE A 224 17.39 21.85 23.72
N LEU A 225 16.36 21.17 24.22
CA LEU A 225 16.43 20.20 25.30
C LEU A 225 15.67 18.93 24.91
N SER A 226 16.23 17.77 25.22
CA SER A 226 15.59 16.49 24.95
C SER A 226 15.61 15.63 26.21
N SER A 227 14.51 14.92 26.46
CA SER A 227 14.44 13.89 27.49
C SER A 227 14.77 12.49 26.96
N LYS A 228 15.23 12.39 25.71
CA LYS A 228 15.57 11.15 25.03
C LYS A 228 16.93 10.61 25.49
N GLU A 229 16.94 9.46 26.16
CA GLU A 229 18.18 8.85 26.71
C GLU A 229 18.97 8.07 25.65
N ARG A 230 18.33 7.55 24.59
CA ARG A 230 18.95 6.61 23.64
C ARG A 230 18.56 6.95 22.19
N GLU A 231 19.47 6.66 21.28
CA GLU A 231 19.26 6.75 19.83
C GLU A 231 19.49 5.37 19.19
N LEU A 232 18.66 5.01 18.19
CA LEU A 232 18.85 3.81 17.39
C LEU A 232 19.73 4.12 16.18
N THR A 233 20.82 3.39 16.06
CA THR A 233 21.70 3.39 14.88
C THR A 233 21.66 2.03 14.18
N ALA A 234 22.30 1.91 13.02
CA ALA A 234 22.43 0.64 12.33
C ALA A 234 23.19 -0.43 13.16
N ASP A 235 24.06 0.00 14.06
CA ASP A 235 24.86 -0.86 14.95
C ASP A 235 24.17 -1.20 16.27
N GLY A 236 23.02 -0.58 16.56
CA GLY A 236 22.23 -0.79 17.79
C GLY A 236 21.92 0.50 18.52
N GLN A 237 21.48 0.38 19.78
CA GLN A 237 21.14 1.52 20.62
C GLN A 237 22.39 2.22 21.17
N ARG A 238 22.41 3.57 21.07
CA ARG A 238 23.49 4.43 21.58
C ARG A 238 22.92 5.41 22.58
N SER A 239 23.62 5.60 23.74
CA SER A 239 23.26 6.63 24.72
C SER A 239 23.65 8.03 24.27
N LEU A 240 22.77 9.02 24.49
CA LEU A 240 22.93 10.43 24.15
C LEU A 240 23.39 11.23 25.40
N GLY A 241 24.62 11.11 25.83
CA GLY A 241 25.10 11.51 27.17
C GLY A 241 24.93 12.98 27.60
N ASN A 242 24.91 13.99 26.74
CA ASN A 242 25.08 15.40 27.17
C ASN A 242 23.82 16.30 27.00
N PHE A 243 22.72 15.80 26.44
CA PHE A 243 21.51 16.60 26.19
C PHE A 243 20.28 16.08 26.93
N VAL A 244 20.45 15.09 27.77
CA VAL A 244 19.34 14.40 28.44
C VAL A 244 18.95 15.14 29.71
N VAL A 245 17.64 15.49 29.75
CA VAL A 245 17.04 16.15 30.91
C VAL A 245 15.93 15.26 31.46
N PRO A 246 16.14 14.55 32.56
CA PRO A 246 15.26 13.48 33.01
C PRO A 246 13.98 13.96 33.72
N GLY A 247 13.87 15.26 34.05
CA GLY A 247 12.71 15.77 34.79
C GLY A 247 12.43 17.25 34.55
N TYR A 248 11.29 17.71 35.08
CA TYR A 248 10.84 19.09 34.91
C TYR A 248 11.80 20.11 35.57
N LEU A 249 12.31 19.83 36.77
CA LEU A 249 13.23 20.73 37.47
C LEU A 249 14.57 20.84 36.75
N GLU A 250 15.06 19.73 36.20
CA GLU A 250 16.28 19.70 35.39
C GLU A 250 16.11 20.48 34.08
N MET A 251 14.93 20.45 33.47
CA MET A 251 14.62 21.29 32.30
C MET A 251 14.69 22.76 32.65
N LEU A 252 14.10 23.17 33.75
CA LEU A 252 14.20 24.57 34.22
C LEU A 252 15.64 24.99 34.48
N ASN A 253 16.43 24.11 35.08
CA ASN A 253 17.86 24.34 35.35
C ASN A 253 18.66 24.47 34.02
N ALA A 254 18.34 23.64 33.04
CA ALA A 254 18.97 23.70 31.72
C ALA A 254 18.62 25.02 31.01
N ILE A 255 17.33 25.41 31.00
CA ILE A 255 16.89 26.71 30.45
C ILE A 255 17.62 27.85 31.14
N ALA A 256 17.72 27.81 32.46
CA ALA A 256 18.41 28.87 33.24
C ALA A 256 19.91 28.97 32.87
N ARG A 257 20.59 27.83 32.69
CA ARG A 257 21.99 27.80 32.22
C ARG A 257 22.16 28.41 30.84
N GLU A 258 21.30 28.06 29.92
CA GLU A 258 21.30 28.60 28.54
C GLU A 258 20.94 30.09 28.49
N LEU A 259 20.30 30.61 29.51
CA LEU A 259 20.02 32.06 29.69
C LEU A 259 21.12 32.79 30.42
N ASP A 260 22.24 32.16 30.73
CA ASP A 260 23.36 32.69 31.51
C ASP A 260 22.97 33.07 32.96
N LYS A 261 22.00 32.31 33.54
CA LYS A 261 21.50 32.50 34.92
C LYS A 261 21.55 31.21 35.75
N PRO A 262 22.73 30.58 35.91
CA PRO A 262 22.85 29.28 36.61
C PRO A 262 22.46 29.35 38.11
N ASP A 263 22.51 30.55 38.72
CA ASP A 263 22.10 30.72 40.12
C ASP A 263 20.62 30.44 40.41
N ILE A 264 19.76 30.43 39.36
CA ILE A 264 18.35 30.05 39.49
C ILE A 264 18.21 28.61 40.01
N ALA A 265 19.15 27.71 39.73
CA ALA A 265 19.16 26.36 40.26
C ALA A 265 19.30 26.29 41.79
N LYS A 266 19.73 27.36 42.45
CA LYS A 266 19.86 27.49 43.92
C LYS A 266 18.56 27.94 44.61
N THR A 267 17.54 28.36 43.84
CA THR A 267 16.21 28.73 44.39
C THR A 267 15.45 27.46 44.81
N THR A 268 14.43 27.62 45.65
CA THR A 268 13.53 26.50 45.97
C THR A 268 12.81 25.98 44.74
N GLU A 269 12.38 24.73 44.78
CA GLU A 269 11.68 24.11 43.65
C GLU A 269 10.43 24.89 43.21
N GLU A 270 9.67 25.41 44.19
CA GLU A 270 8.46 26.20 43.99
C GLU A 270 8.72 27.54 43.30
N GLU A 271 9.85 28.19 43.63
CA GLU A 271 10.24 29.50 43.10
C GLU A 271 10.97 29.41 41.74
N ARG A 272 11.50 28.25 41.40
CA ARG A 272 12.39 28.07 40.23
C ARG A 272 11.69 28.38 38.88
N ALA A 273 10.45 27.91 38.72
CA ALA A 273 9.67 28.22 37.55
C ALA A 273 9.45 29.74 37.36
N GLU A 274 9.11 30.43 38.43
CA GLU A 274 8.93 31.90 38.43
C GLU A 274 10.24 32.65 38.15
N ALA A 275 11.35 32.15 38.66
CA ALA A 275 12.67 32.73 38.40
C ALA A 275 13.07 32.59 36.93
N VAL A 276 12.79 31.43 36.29
CA VAL A 276 13.01 31.19 34.84
C VAL A 276 12.11 32.08 34.02
N LEU A 277 10.79 32.17 34.32
CA LEU A 277 9.86 33.06 33.62
C LEU A 277 10.28 34.51 33.71
N ARG A 278 10.78 34.98 34.87
CA ARG A 278 11.36 36.33 35.06
C ARG A 278 12.60 36.52 34.19
N ALA A 279 13.47 35.51 34.05
CA ALA A 279 14.68 35.56 33.24
C ALA A 279 14.37 35.59 31.72
N LEU A 280 13.21 35.06 31.30
CA LEU A 280 12.72 35.08 29.92
C LEU A 280 12.05 36.40 29.55
N ARG A 281 11.55 37.21 30.53
CA ARG A 281 10.88 38.47 30.24
C ARG A 281 11.77 39.45 29.47
N GLY A 282 11.20 39.99 28.39
CA GLY A 282 11.92 40.93 27.52
C GLY A 282 13.00 40.28 26.66
N LYS A 283 12.97 38.92 26.51
CA LYS A 283 13.79 38.15 25.58
C LYS A 283 12.91 37.43 24.58
N ASP A 284 13.35 37.34 23.34
CA ASP A 284 12.71 36.56 22.31
C ASP A 284 13.43 35.22 22.22
N VAL A 285 12.89 34.21 22.88
CA VAL A 285 13.52 32.89 23.02
C VAL A 285 12.59 31.80 22.45
N LEU A 286 13.15 30.93 21.61
CA LEU A 286 12.48 29.72 21.16
C LEU A 286 13.00 28.52 21.95
N LEU A 287 12.08 27.83 22.63
CA LEU A 287 12.35 26.57 23.34
C LEU A 287 11.99 25.39 22.45
N LEU A 288 12.89 24.45 22.22
CA LEU A 288 12.61 23.16 21.61
C LEU A 288 12.72 22.09 22.69
N LEU A 289 11.58 21.50 23.04
CA LEU A 289 11.48 20.46 24.09
C LEU A 289 11.11 19.14 23.43
N ASP A 290 12.08 18.25 23.35
CA ASP A 290 11.95 17.02 22.57
C ASP A 290 11.69 15.80 23.47
N ASN A 291 10.81 14.91 22.98
CA ASN A 291 10.54 13.58 23.53
C ASN A 291 9.88 13.59 24.94
N LEU A 292 8.89 14.49 25.17
CA LEU A 292 8.27 14.67 26.49
C LEU A 292 7.50 13.44 27.02
N GLU A 293 7.23 12.44 26.18
CA GLU A 293 6.59 11.19 26.60
C GLU A 293 7.39 10.39 27.63
N THR A 294 8.70 10.60 27.72
CA THR A 294 9.56 9.92 28.71
C THR A 294 9.51 10.56 30.10
N LEU A 295 8.96 11.78 30.20
CA LEU A 295 8.79 12.43 31.51
C LEU A 295 7.61 11.80 32.28
N PRO A 296 7.71 11.74 33.64
CA PRO A 296 6.57 11.43 34.50
C PRO A 296 5.36 12.33 34.19
N GLU A 297 4.15 11.84 34.43
CA GLU A 297 2.91 12.60 34.14
C GLU A 297 2.83 13.91 34.92
N SER A 298 3.18 13.88 36.19
CA SER A 298 3.26 15.08 37.05
C SER A 298 4.20 16.15 36.49
N ASP A 299 5.35 15.74 35.95
CA ASP A 299 6.36 16.66 35.41
C ASP A 299 5.89 17.27 34.09
N ARG A 300 5.18 16.48 33.26
CA ARG A 300 4.57 16.98 32.02
C ARG A 300 3.50 18.04 32.31
N ASP A 301 2.64 17.79 33.28
CA ASP A 301 1.58 18.73 33.66
C ASP A 301 2.17 20.05 34.14
N GLN A 302 3.23 19.98 35.00
CA GLN A 302 3.96 21.16 35.46
C GLN A 302 4.62 21.90 34.28
N LEU A 303 5.19 21.15 33.32
CA LEU A 303 5.82 21.75 32.15
C LEU A 303 4.80 22.44 31.25
N PHE A 304 3.63 21.85 31.00
CA PHE A 304 2.57 22.52 30.22
C PHE A 304 2.00 23.74 30.97
N ALA A 305 1.86 23.69 32.29
CA ALA A 305 1.50 24.84 33.09
C ALA A 305 2.55 25.98 33.00
N PHE A 306 3.84 25.66 32.96
CA PHE A 306 4.93 26.58 32.70
C PHE A 306 4.85 27.18 31.29
N LEU A 307 4.66 26.35 30.22
CA LEU A 307 4.57 26.82 28.85
C LEU A 307 3.39 27.76 28.61
N ASN A 308 2.26 27.53 29.25
CA ASN A 308 1.08 28.43 29.18
C ASN A 308 1.35 29.81 29.80
N ARG A 309 2.44 29.98 30.55
CA ARG A 309 2.85 31.22 31.20
C ARG A 309 4.09 31.87 30.58
N LEU A 310 4.53 31.37 29.40
CA LEU A 310 5.65 31.96 28.68
C LEU A 310 5.41 33.46 28.44
N PRO A 311 6.44 34.33 28.65
CA PRO A 311 6.33 35.74 28.35
C PRO A 311 6.13 36.00 26.85
N HIS A 312 5.50 37.13 26.53
CA HIS A 312 5.40 37.59 25.14
C HIS A 312 6.81 37.66 24.49
N GLY A 313 6.91 37.26 23.24
CA GLY A 313 8.19 37.14 22.52
C GLY A 313 8.81 35.74 22.59
N CYS A 314 8.51 34.97 23.65
CA CYS A 314 8.94 33.58 23.78
C CYS A 314 7.93 32.62 23.19
N SER A 315 8.43 31.55 22.53
CA SER A 315 7.60 30.48 21.99
C SER A 315 8.26 29.12 22.25
N ALA A 316 7.49 28.03 22.07
CA ALA A 316 8.03 26.69 22.20
C ALA A 316 7.59 25.78 21.04
N ILE A 317 8.43 24.84 20.67
CA ILE A 317 8.10 23.68 19.87
C ILE A 317 8.32 22.45 20.76
N VAL A 318 7.27 21.67 20.94
CA VAL A 318 7.29 20.48 21.78
C VAL A 318 7.08 19.25 20.91
N THR A 319 7.84 18.17 21.15
CA THR A 319 7.55 16.88 20.52
C THR A 319 7.08 15.86 21.56
N SER A 320 6.03 15.12 21.25
CA SER A 320 5.46 14.08 22.11
C SER A 320 4.82 12.96 21.28
N ARG A 321 4.62 11.79 21.90
CA ARG A 321 3.80 10.69 21.34
C ARG A 321 2.36 10.74 21.86
N ARG A 322 2.03 11.67 22.74
CA ARG A 322 0.70 11.80 23.35
C ARG A 322 0.12 13.17 23.02
N ARG A 323 -1.14 13.20 22.68
CA ARG A 323 -1.93 14.43 22.68
C ARG A 323 -2.06 14.93 24.10
N SER A 324 -1.89 16.21 24.27
CA SER A 324 -2.28 16.93 25.48
C SER A 324 -3.21 18.07 25.05
N ASP A 325 -4.16 18.44 25.89
CA ASP A 325 -4.98 19.66 25.74
C ASP A 325 -4.09 20.89 25.98
N ALA A 326 -3.26 21.21 24.99
CA ALA A 326 -2.30 22.29 25.06
C ALA A 326 -2.83 23.52 24.34
N SER A 327 -2.57 24.71 24.88
CA SER A 327 -2.79 26.00 24.22
C SER A 327 -1.74 26.24 23.13
N ALA A 328 -1.59 25.26 22.21
CA ALA A 328 -0.63 25.24 21.12
C ALA A 328 -1.27 24.73 19.83
N VAL A 329 -0.63 25.02 18.70
CA VAL A 329 -1.02 24.43 17.42
C VAL A 329 -0.55 22.97 17.38
N ILE A 330 -1.50 22.04 17.23
CA ILE A 330 -1.17 20.61 17.14
C ILE A 330 -0.80 20.29 15.69
N VAL A 331 0.42 19.76 15.50
CA VAL A 331 0.95 19.30 14.20
C VAL A 331 1.13 17.79 14.26
N ARG A 332 0.18 17.07 13.68
CA ARG A 332 0.25 15.61 13.61
C ARG A 332 1.15 15.17 12.47
N LEU A 333 2.10 14.29 12.79
CA LEU A 333 2.96 13.65 11.80
C LEU A 333 2.48 12.24 11.51
N ASP A 334 2.15 12.01 10.23
CA ASP A 334 1.88 10.70 9.66
C ASP A 334 3.14 10.16 8.94
N LYS A 335 3.02 8.99 8.32
CA LYS A 335 4.08 8.42 7.46
C LYS A 335 4.55 9.42 6.40
N LEU A 336 5.80 9.32 5.94
CA LEU A 336 6.22 10.03 4.73
C LEU A 336 5.34 9.59 3.56
N ASP A 337 5.00 10.51 2.67
CA ASP A 337 4.46 10.13 1.37
C ASP A 337 5.53 9.43 0.51
N TRP A 338 5.10 8.83 -0.60
CA TRP A 338 6.02 8.10 -1.47
C TRP A 338 7.11 9.01 -2.07
N LEU A 339 6.78 10.26 -2.39
CA LEU A 339 7.72 11.18 -3.01
C LEU A 339 8.88 11.49 -2.03
N ALA A 340 8.56 11.94 -0.82
CA ALA A 340 9.56 12.22 0.22
C ALA A 340 10.34 10.97 0.65
N ALA A 341 9.66 9.80 0.72
CA ALA A 341 10.31 8.54 1.04
C ALA A 341 11.26 8.08 -0.07
N SER A 342 10.90 8.24 -1.34
CA SER A 342 11.77 7.92 -2.47
C SER A 342 13.00 8.83 -2.54
N GLU A 343 12.88 10.11 -2.21
CA GLU A 343 14.01 11.02 -2.07
C GLU A 343 14.96 10.59 -0.94
N LEU A 344 14.39 10.18 0.21
CA LEU A 344 15.20 9.62 1.31
C LEU A 344 15.93 8.34 0.89
N ILE A 345 15.25 7.42 0.20
CA ILE A 345 15.84 6.18 -0.31
C ILE A 345 16.95 6.49 -1.32
N ALA A 346 16.72 7.42 -2.25
CA ALA A 346 17.71 7.84 -3.24
C ALA A 346 18.95 8.48 -2.59
N GLU A 347 18.77 9.28 -1.54
CA GLU A 347 19.88 9.86 -0.79
C GLU A 347 20.71 8.78 -0.06
N LEU A 348 20.03 7.83 0.58
CA LEU A 348 20.67 6.69 1.24
C LEU A 348 21.40 5.78 0.24
N ALA A 349 20.84 5.61 -0.95
CA ALA A 349 21.42 4.81 -2.03
C ALA A 349 22.78 5.36 -2.52
N LYS A 350 23.09 6.65 -2.31
CA LYS A 350 24.41 7.22 -2.60
C LYS A 350 25.51 6.55 -1.77
N ASN A 351 25.18 6.12 -0.56
CA ASN A 351 26.12 5.53 0.40
C ASN A 351 26.06 3.99 0.46
N TYR A 352 25.01 3.36 -0.11
CA TYR A 352 24.75 1.94 0.03
C TYR A 352 24.51 1.28 -1.35
N ASP A 353 25.52 0.58 -1.85
CA ASP A 353 25.55 -0.05 -3.19
C ASP A 353 24.39 -1.01 -3.44
N LEU A 354 23.99 -1.80 -2.44
CA LEU A 354 22.90 -2.76 -2.59
C LEU A 354 21.55 -2.02 -2.75
N LEU A 355 21.35 -0.92 -2.02
CA LEU A 355 20.15 -0.09 -2.17
C LEU A 355 20.14 0.64 -3.53
N ARG A 356 21.31 1.09 -4.01
CA ARG A 356 21.44 1.75 -5.32
C ARG A 356 21.13 0.82 -6.50
N ARG A 357 21.40 -0.50 -6.37
CA ARG A 357 21.15 -1.51 -7.41
C ARG A 357 19.74 -2.09 -7.33
N ALA A 358 19.00 -1.79 -6.30
CA ALA A 358 17.64 -2.28 -6.11
C ALA A 358 16.70 -1.70 -7.18
N THR A 359 15.71 -2.47 -7.55
CA THR A 359 14.67 -2.08 -8.50
C THR A 359 13.65 -1.14 -7.85
N ASP A 360 12.91 -0.38 -8.67
CA ASP A 360 11.80 0.46 -8.20
C ASP A 360 10.75 -0.35 -7.42
N ALA A 361 10.51 -1.60 -7.81
CA ALA A 361 9.61 -2.51 -7.10
C ALA A 361 10.13 -2.85 -5.69
N GLU A 362 11.44 -3.06 -5.52
CA GLU A 362 12.06 -3.30 -4.22
C GLU A 362 12.07 -2.04 -3.35
N HIS A 363 12.30 -0.85 -3.92
CA HIS A 363 12.16 0.42 -3.21
C HIS A 363 10.70 0.64 -2.76
N ARG A 364 9.73 0.25 -3.58
CA ARG A 364 8.32 0.32 -3.23
C ARG A 364 7.97 -0.64 -2.10
N ALA A 365 8.44 -1.88 -2.16
CA ALA A 365 8.28 -2.86 -1.09
C ALA A 365 8.91 -2.37 0.24
N LEU A 366 10.12 -1.78 0.16
CA LEU A 366 10.77 -1.16 1.33
C LEU A 366 9.88 -0.07 1.95
N TYR A 367 9.29 0.80 1.14
CA TYR A 367 8.37 1.83 1.60
C TYR A 367 7.11 1.24 2.26
N GLU A 368 6.48 0.27 1.62
CA GLU A 368 5.23 -0.35 2.08
C GLU A 368 5.43 -1.14 3.38
N ASP A 369 6.46 -1.97 3.45
CA ASP A 369 6.77 -2.82 4.61
C ASP A 369 7.26 -2.01 5.83
N THR A 370 7.92 -0.86 5.61
CA THR A 370 8.29 0.06 6.71
C THR A 370 7.17 1.04 7.07
N GLY A 371 6.04 1.00 6.35
CA GLY A 371 4.93 1.96 6.50
C GLY A 371 5.38 3.40 6.29
N GLY A 372 6.38 3.66 5.42
CA GLY A 372 6.94 5.00 5.18
C GLY A 372 7.61 5.64 6.40
N ASN A 373 8.01 4.85 7.40
CA ASN A 373 8.70 5.34 8.60
C ASN A 373 10.19 5.61 8.28
N PRO A 374 10.67 6.85 8.36
CA PRO A 374 12.03 7.20 7.97
C PRO A 374 13.12 6.54 8.83
N LEU A 375 12.86 6.25 10.10
CA LEU A 375 13.81 5.54 10.95
C LEU A 375 14.02 4.11 10.48
N LEU A 376 12.94 3.40 10.12
CA LEU A 376 13.00 2.04 9.63
C LEU A 376 13.66 1.95 8.25
N ILE A 377 13.33 2.88 7.34
CA ILE A 377 13.99 2.97 6.03
C ILE A 377 15.51 3.14 6.22
N ARG A 378 15.94 4.05 7.10
CA ARG A 378 17.37 4.27 7.40
C ARG A 378 18.02 3.05 8.06
N TRP A 379 17.31 2.40 8.97
CA TRP A 379 17.82 1.20 9.62
C TRP A 379 18.04 0.05 8.63
N ILE A 380 17.07 -0.22 7.75
CA ILE A 380 17.19 -1.21 6.67
C ILE A 380 18.38 -0.88 5.77
N ALA A 381 18.51 0.36 5.31
CA ALA A 381 19.66 0.80 4.52
C ALA A 381 21.01 0.55 5.24
N GLY A 382 21.04 0.80 6.56
CA GLY A 382 22.19 0.50 7.41
C GLY A 382 22.54 -0.99 7.48
N GLN A 383 21.54 -1.90 7.60
CA GLN A 383 21.77 -3.34 7.61
C GLN A 383 22.33 -3.84 6.27
N LEU A 384 21.87 -3.28 5.15
CA LEU A 384 22.43 -3.54 3.81
C LEU A 384 23.89 -3.03 3.73
N GLY A 385 24.17 -1.85 4.25
CA GLY A 385 25.51 -1.24 4.25
C GLY A 385 26.52 -1.99 5.11
N LEU A 386 26.11 -2.55 6.25
CA LEU A 386 26.93 -3.40 7.11
C LEU A 386 27.16 -4.80 6.54
N GLY A 387 26.54 -5.15 5.41
CA GLY A 387 26.64 -6.46 4.80
C GLY A 387 25.95 -7.61 5.57
N ARG A 388 25.14 -7.27 6.59
CA ARG A 388 24.35 -8.25 7.36
C ARG A 388 23.24 -8.87 6.53
N CYS A 389 22.69 -8.10 5.58
CA CYS A 389 21.69 -8.54 4.63
C CYS A 389 22.18 -8.28 3.20
N ARG A 390 21.88 -9.18 2.27
CA ARG A 390 22.32 -9.06 0.87
C ARG A 390 21.22 -8.57 -0.07
N THR A 391 19.98 -8.54 0.39
CA THR A 391 18.81 -8.09 -0.37
C THR A 391 17.88 -7.29 0.56
N ILE A 392 17.03 -6.45 -0.02
CA ILE A 392 15.99 -5.71 0.72
C ILE A 392 15.03 -6.70 1.40
N SER A 393 14.59 -7.75 0.72
CA SER A 393 13.72 -8.80 1.29
C SER A 393 14.32 -9.45 2.53
N ALA A 394 15.63 -9.82 2.48
CA ALA A 394 16.33 -10.40 3.64
C ALA A 394 16.45 -9.38 4.79
N ALA A 395 16.60 -8.08 4.50
CA ALA A 395 16.67 -7.04 5.51
C ALA A 395 15.30 -6.76 6.16
N LEU A 396 14.21 -6.87 5.41
CA LEU A 396 12.84 -6.80 5.91
C LEU A 396 12.49 -8.02 6.78
N GLU A 397 12.92 -9.21 6.38
CA GLU A 397 12.77 -10.41 7.21
C GLU A 397 13.59 -10.31 8.51
N PHE A 398 14.82 -9.79 8.42
CA PHE A 398 15.68 -9.52 9.58
C PHE A 398 15.05 -8.48 10.52
N LEU A 399 14.36 -7.45 10.01
CA LEU A 399 13.60 -6.50 10.81
C LEU A 399 12.55 -7.20 11.69
N ARG A 400 11.84 -8.19 11.12
CA ARG A 400 10.79 -8.95 11.83
C ARG A 400 11.34 -9.90 12.88
N SER A 401 12.57 -10.40 12.71
CA SER A 401 13.23 -11.40 13.57
C SER A 401 14.42 -10.86 14.36
N SER A 402 14.60 -9.53 14.45
CA SER A 402 15.76 -8.90 15.09
C SER A 402 15.91 -9.31 16.56
N PRO A 403 17.14 -9.63 17.01
CA PRO A 403 17.40 -10.01 18.41
C PRO A 403 17.21 -8.83 19.37
N ALA A 404 16.90 -9.12 20.63
CA ALA A 404 16.79 -8.14 21.70
C ALA A 404 18.05 -7.25 21.78
N GLY A 405 17.87 -5.94 21.98
CA GLY A 405 18.94 -4.94 22.02
C GLY A 405 19.32 -4.32 20.67
N ASN A 406 18.93 -4.91 19.55
CA ASN A 406 19.06 -4.30 18.21
C ASN A 406 17.73 -4.34 17.43
N ASN A 407 16.61 -4.50 18.12
CA ASN A 407 15.29 -4.52 17.51
C ASN A 407 14.76 -3.10 17.39
N PRO A 408 14.60 -2.54 16.18
CA PRO A 408 14.10 -1.18 16.00
C PRO A 408 12.64 -1.03 16.43
N LEU A 409 11.86 -2.11 16.40
CA LEU A 409 10.47 -2.10 16.86
C LEU A 409 10.40 -2.02 18.38
N GLU A 410 11.30 -2.72 19.10
CA GLU A 410 11.44 -2.61 20.55
C GLU A 410 11.85 -1.20 20.96
N PHE A 411 12.78 -0.58 20.21
CA PHE A 411 13.17 0.81 20.44
C PHE A 411 12.01 1.80 20.19
N ILE A 412 11.19 1.56 19.16
CA ILE A 412 10.08 2.45 18.80
C ILE A 412 8.89 2.28 19.74
N PHE A 413 8.59 1.04 20.14
CA PHE A 413 7.35 0.68 20.83
C PHE A 413 7.57 0.11 22.24
N GLY A 414 8.79 -0.32 22.61
CA GLY A 414 9.08 -1.00 23.88
C GLY A 414 8.66 -0.18 25.09
N ASP A 415 9.04 1.09 25.16
CA ASP A 415 8.69 2.01 26.24
C ASP A 415 7.16 2.26 26.33
N LEU A 416 6.42 2.04 25.24
CA LEU A 416 4.96 2.19 25.21
C LEU A 416 4.23 0.99 25.79
N LEU A 417 4.79 -0.22 25.67
CA LEU A 417 4.15 -1.45 26.17
C LEU A 417 3.81 -1.41 27.64
N ASP A 418 4.71 -0.84 28.45
CA ASP A 418 4.55 -0.76 29.90
C ASP A 418 3.56 0.33 30.31
N THR A 419 3.17 1.20 29.38
CA THR A 419 2.15 2.23 29.59
C THR A 419 0.73 1.79 29.19
N PHE A 420 0.58 0.63 28.53
CA PHE A 420 -0.74 0.15 28.10
C PHE A 420 -1.55 -0.41 29.27
N THR A 421 -2.77 0.02 29.36
CA THR A 421 -3.78 -0.59 30.23
C THR A 421 -4.10 -2.02 29.79
N ALA A 422 -4.69 -2.81 30.66
CA ALA A 422 -5.14 -4.16 30.30
C ALA A 422 -6.16 -4.15 29.13
N ASN A 423 -7.02 -3.14 29.06
CA ASN A 423 -8.00 -3.01 27.97
C ASN A 423 -7.31 -2.63 26.65
N GLU A 424 -6.37 -1.70 26.65
CA GLU A 424 -5.59 -1.34 25.47
C GLU A 424 -4.81 -2.54 24.93
N THR A 425 -4.18 -3.33 25.80
CA THR A 425 -3.46 -4.56 25.40
C THR A 425 -4.40 -5.57 24.73
N LYS A 426 -5.61 -5.76 25.26
CA LYS A 426 -6.60 -6.68 24.68
C LYS A 426 -7.12 -6.22 23.32
N VAL A 427 -7.45 -4.94 23.16
CA VAL A 427 -7.92 -4.43 21.85
C VAL A 427 -6.82 -4.42 20.80
N LEU A 428 -5.57 -4.12 21.18
CA LEU A 428 -4.42 -4.24 20.29
C LEU A 428 -4.17 -5.69 19.87
N ALA A 429 -4.24 -6.63 20.81
CA ALA A 429 -4.11 -8.06 20.54
C ALA A 429 -5.23 -8.54 19.58
N ALA A 430 -6.47 -8.06 19.76
CA ALA A 430 -7.57 -8.36 18.85
C ALA A 430 -7.30 -7.84 17.43
N LEU A 431 -6.91 -6.58 17.31
CA LEU A 431 -6.60 -5.96 16.01
C LEU A 431 -5.39 -6.61 15.31
N SER A 432 -4.46 -7.22 16.05
CA SER A 432 -3.25 -7.82 15.47
C SER A 432 -3.51 -8.98 14.50
N TYR A 433 -4.70 -9.52 14.48
CA TYR A 433 -5.12 -10.59 13.56
C TYR A 433 -5.67 -10.07 12.23
N PHE A 434 -6.04 -8.79 12.13
CA PHE A 434 -6.78 -8.26 11.00
C PHE A 434 -5.94 -7.28 10.17
N ILE A 435 -6.08 -7.38 8.85
CA ILE A 435 -5.45 -6.48 7.88
C ILE A 435 -6.45 -5.47 7.28
N THR A 436 -7.71 -5.57 7.69
CA THR A 436 -8.78 -4.65 7.29
C THR A 436 -9.36 -3.97 8.53
N PRO A 437 -9.95 -2.77 8.39
CA PRO A 437 -10.62 -2.10 9.51
C PRO A 437 -11.73 -2.97 10.12
N MET A 438 -11.76 -3.07 11.45
CA MET A 438 -12.71 -3.87 12.20
C MET A 438 -13.62 -3.01 13.06
N ALA A 439 -14.92 -3.34 13.09
CA ALA A 439 -15.91 -2.62 13.89
C ALA A 439 -15.65 -2.77 15.40
N VAL A 440 -15.87 -1.70 16.15
CA VAL A 440 -15.67 -1.67 17.63
C VAL A 440 -16.40 -2.79 18.33
N ARG A 441 -17.66 -3.04 17.96
CA ARG A 441 -18.45 -4.12 18.55
C ARG A 441 -17.76 -5.49 18.46
N PHE A 442 -17.18 -5.80 17.31
CA PHE A 442 -16.49 -7.07 17.10
C PHE A 442 -15.16 -7.13 17.86
N ILE A 443 -14.41 -6.02 17.90
CA ILE A 443 -13.18 -5.92 18.71
C ILE A 443 -13.52 -6.11 20.20
N ALA A 444 -14.61 -5.51 20.69
CA ALA A 444 -15.08 -5.64 22.07
C ALA A 444 -15.41 -7.09 22.42
N GLU A 445 -16.13 -7.79 21.53
CA GLU A 445 -16.47 -9.21 21.69
C GLU A 445 -15.20 -10.08 21.81
N LEU A 446 -14.25 -9.92 20.88
CA LEU A 446 -12.98 -10.66 20.92
C LEU A 446 -12.14 -10.33 22.16
N ALA A 447 -12.07 -9.05 22.55
CA ALA A 447 -11.34 -8.59 23.72
C ALA A 447 -12.03 -8.94 25.05
N ASN A 448 -13.25 -9.49 25.01
CA ASN A 448 -14.13 -9.70 26.18
C ASN A 448 -14.28 -8.43 27.02
N LEU A 449 -14.66 -7.35 26.35
CA LEU A 449 -14.93 -6.04 26.92
C LEU A 449 -16.35 -5.61 26.56
N ASN A 450 -16.93 -4.70 27.33
CA ASN A 450 -18.10 -3.99 26.85
C ASN A 450 -17.68 -2.96 25.75
N GLU A 451 -18.62 -2.60 24.89
CA GLU A 451 -18.35 -1.74 23.73
C GLU A 451 -17.79 -0.37 24.14
N ALA A 452 -18.29 0.23 25.24
CA ALA A 452 -17.80 1.52 25.73
C ALA A 452 -16.35 1.44 26.22
N ALA A 453 -15.95 0.37 26.92
CA ALA A 453 -14.56 0.19 27.35
C ALA A 453 -13.61 -0.07 26.17
N ALA A 454 -14.06 -0.82 25.16
CA ALA A 454 -13.29 -1.03 23.94
C ALA A 454 -13.15 0.27 23.15
N GLN A 455 -14.22 1.04 22.99
CA GLN A 455 -14.20 2.35 22.31
C GLN A 455 -13.22 3.32 23.01
N GLY A 456 -13.28 3.42 24.34
CA GLY A 456 -12.37 4.27 25.10
C GLY A 456 -10.90 3.90 24.88
N ALA A 457 -10.58 2.59 24.98
CA ALA A 457 -9.23 2.11 24.73
C ALA A 457 -8.75 2.35 23.28
N LEU A 458 -9.64 2.16 22.30
CA LEU A 458 -9.32 2.40 20.89
C LEU A 458 -9.13 3.87 20.58
N SER A 459 -9.97 4.77 21.12
CA SER A 459 -9.80 6.22 20.97
C SER A 459 -8.50 6.73 21.62
N ASP A 460 -8.12 6.20 22.80
CA ASP A 460 -6.83 6.49 23.42
C ASP A 460 -5.66 6.04 22.54
N LEU A 461 -5.72 4.83 22.02
CA LEU A 461 -4.70 4.30 21.11
C LEU A 461 -4.64 5.07 19.78
N ALA A 462 -5.78 5.51 19.25
CA ALA A 462 -5.85 6.37 18.07
C ALA A 462 -5.23 7.75 18.34
N SER A 463 -5.45 8.31 19.55
CA SER A 463 -4.83 9.56 19.97
C SER A 463 -3.29 9.47 20.03
N ARG A 464 -2.75 8.26 20.28
CA ARG A 464 -1.29 7.96 20.26
C ARG A 464 -0.79 7.50 18.89
N ALA A 465 -1.62 7.56 17.83
CA ALA A 465 -1.32 7.11 16.48
C ALA A 465 -0.86 5.63 16.38
N LEU A 466 -1.34 4.78 17.28
CA LEU A 466 -1.04 3.34 17.30
C LEU A 466 -2.05 2.54 16.49
N VAL A 467 -3.28 3.03 16.41
CA VAL A 467 -4.33 2.50 15.55
C VAL A 467 -4.89 3.62 14.67
N LEU A 468 -5.37 3.26 13.49
CA LEU A 468 -6.04 4.18 12.57
C LEU A 468 -7.54 3.96 12.69
N ALA A 469 -8.28 5.06 12.90
CA ALA A 469 -9.73 5.07 12.92
C ALA A 469 -10.28 5.55 11.57
N ASP A 470 -11.49 5.14 11.22
CA ASP A 470 -12.25 5.80 10.17
C ASP A 470 -12.73 7.21 10.63
N SER A 471 -13.33 7.97 9.70
CA SER A 471 -13.77 9.36 9.98
C SER A 471 -14.83 9.49 11.09
N GLU A 472 -15.52 8.39 11.42
CA GLU A 472 -16.59 8.34 12.42
C GLU A 472 -16.19 7.54 13.67
N GLU A 473 -14.95 7.08 13.74
CA GLU A 473 -14.40 6.23 14.81
C GLU A 473 -15.22 4.96 15.08
N ARG A 474 -15.84 4.39 14.03
CA ARG A 474 -16.65 3.17 14.13
C ARG A 474 -15.86 1.90 13.80
N SER A 475 -14.76 2.05 13.07
CA SER A 475 -13.86 0.96 12.75
C SER A 475 -12.40 1.35 12.93
N PHE A 476 -11.58 0.37 13.28
CA PHE A 476 -10.18 0.57 13.61
C PHE A 476 -9.30 -0.49 12.94
N ILE A 477 -8.10 -0.10 12.59
CA ILE A 477 -7.07 -0.99 12.03
C ILE A 477 -5.74 -0.74 12.70
N LEU A 478 -4.99 -1.82 12.93
CA LEU A 478 -3.63 -1.78 13.42
C LEU A 478 -2.65 -1.82 12.24
N THR A 479 -1.55 -1.06 12.31
CA THR A 479 -0.51 -1.18 11.30
C THR A 479 0.20 -2.54 11.41
N PRO A 480 0.56 -3.21 10.30
CA PRO A 480 1.19 -4.54 10.31
C PRO A 480 2.40 -4.64 11.22
N MET A 481 3.23 -3.61 11.24
CA MET A 481 4.43 -3.52 12.06
C MET A 481 4.15 -3.59 13.58
N ILE A 482 3.10 -2.94 14.05
CA ILE A 482 2.68 -3.00 15.46
C ILE A 482 2.10 -4.37 15.78
N ALA A 483 1.38 -4.98 14.85
CA ALA A 483 0.86 -6.33 15.01
C ALA A 483 1.99 -7.36 15.20
N ASP A 484 3.03 -7.33 14.35
CA ASP A 484 4.18 -8.22 14.46
C ASP A 484 4.96 -8.00 15.76
N PHE A 485 5.12 -6.74 16.17
CA PHE A 485 5.75 -6.40 17.44
C PHE A 485 4.96 -6.95 18.64
N LEU A 486 3.63 -6.81 18.67
CA LEU A 486 2.77 -7.32 19.75
C LEU A 486 2.79 -8.84 19.84
N ARG A 487 2.81 -9.55 18.71
CA ARG A 487 2.93 -11.02 18.69
C ARG A 487 4.19 -11.51 19.40
N ASN A 488 5.28 -10.77 19.28
CA ASN A 488 6.55 -11.09 19.93
C ASN A 488 6.62 -10.61 21.39
N ALA A 489 6.09 -9.43 21.69
CA ALA A 489 6.23 -8.78 22.98
C ALA A 489 5.15 -9.16 24.00
N ARG A 490 3.94 -9.55 23.53
CA ARG A 490 2.80 -9.98 24.38
C ARG A 490 2.14 -11.25 23.82
N PRO A 491 2.89 -12.37 23.63
CA PRO A 491 2.39 -13.57 22.98
C PRO A 491 1.19 -14.20 23.70
N GLU A 492 1.13 -14.11 25.03
CA GLU A 492 0.03 -14.66 25.82
C GLU A 492 -1.30 -13.94 25.55
N ALA A 493 -1.29 -12.61 25.53
CA ALA A 493 -2.49 -11.82 25.21
C ALA A 493 -2.96 -12.06 23.79
N VAL A 494 -2.04 -12.18 22.83
CA VAL A 494 -2.35 -12.50 21.44
C VAL A 494 -2.93 -13.92 21.33
N ALA A 495 -2.36 -14.91 22.02
CA ALA A 495 -2.85 -16.29 22.01
C ALA A 495 -4.26 -16.41 22.63
N GLU A 496 -4.55 -15.69 23.71
CA GLU A 496 -5.89 -15.67 24.32
C GLU A 496 -6.95 -15.19 23.32
N ILE A 497 -6.65 -14.11 22.58
CA ILE A 497 -7.54 -13.61 21.54
C ILE A 497 -7.61 -14.60 20.36
N GLY A 498 -6.48 -15.21 19.99
CA GLY A 498 -6.43 -16.22 18.94
C GLY A 498 -7.40 -17.37 19.18
N ASN A 499 -7.45 -17.88 20.41
CA ASN A 499 -8.39 -18.93 20.79
C ASN A 499 -9.86 -18.50 20.59
N ARG A 500 -10.21 -17.26 20.89
CA ARG A 500 -11.57 -16.72 20.72
C ARG A 500 -11.91 -16.53 19.24
N ILE A 501 -10.97 -16.04 18.44
CA ILE A 501 -11.15 -15.94 16.98
C ILE A 501 -11.34 -17.32 16.36
N GLU A 502 -10.56 -18.32 16.81
CA GLU A 502 -10.68 -19.69 16.35
C GLU A 502 -12.06 -20.28 16.67
N GLU A 503 -12.55 -20.11 17.91
CA GLU A 503 -13.88 -20.59 18.30
C GLU A 503 -15.00 -19.90 17.52
N TYR A 504 -14.93 -18.58 17.38
CA TYR A 504 -15.90 -17.80 16.61
C TYR A 504 -15.94 -18.26 15.15
N ALA A 505 -14.77 -18.35 14.50
CA ALA A 505 -14.65 -18.77 13.11
C ALA A 505 -15.12 -20.24 12.94
N TYR A 506 -14.76 -21.14 13.88
CA TYR A 506 -15.17 -22.53 13.84
C TYR A 506 -16.69 -22.65 13.84
N ALA A 507 -17.36 -21.97 14.77
CA ALA A 507 -18.82 -21.99 14.86
C ALA A 507 -19.48 -21.49 13.57
N LEU A 508 -19.06 -20.34 13.04
CA LEU A 508 -19.60 -19.77 11.81
C LEU A 508 -19.39 -20.70 10.60
N ILE A 509 -18.18 -21.26 10.44
CA ILE A 509 -17.84 -22.11 9.31
C ILE A 509 -18.64 -23.42 9.35
N VAL A 510 -18.75 -24.05 10.51
CA VAL A 510 -19.51 -25.33 10.67
C VAL A 510 -20.99 -25.09 10.49
N GLU A 511 -21.52 -23.98 11.01
CA GLU A 511 -22.94 -23.65 10.89
C GLU A 511 -23.33 -23.34 9.44
N ASN A 512 -22.52 -22.59 8.70
CA ASN A 512 -22.88 -22.01 7.39
C ASN A 512 -22.16 -22.66 6.21
N GLY A 513 -21.24 -23.59 6.46
CA GLY A 513 -20.44 -24.23 5.43
C GLY A 513 -21.04 -25.52 4.87
N HIS A 514 -20.18 -26.39 4.34
CA HIS A 514 -20.50 -27.62 3.64
C HIS A 514 -21.38 -27.36 2.41
N ASN A 515 -22.47 -28.07 2.21
CA ASN A 515 -23.36 -27.92 1.04
C ASN A 515 -24.57 -27.00 1.32
N LYS A 516 -24.43 -26.08 2.26
CA LYS A 516 -25.47 -25.08 2.59
C LYS A 516 -25.33 -23.83 1.72
N TYR A 517 -25.60 -23.99 0.44
CA TYR A 517 -25.38 -22.94 -0.57
C TYR A 517 -26.11 -21.64 -0.26
N ASP A 518 -27.32 -21.72 0.30
CA ASP A 518 -28.14 -20.58 0.76
C ASP A 518 -27.46 -19.78 1.90
N ARG A 519 -26.50 -20.37 2.60
CA ARG A 519 -25.74 -19.77 3.69
C ARG A 519 -24.39 -19.16 3.25
N PHE A 520 -23.92 -19.45 2.05
CA PHE A 520 -22.65 -18.92 1.56
C PHE A 520 -22.56 -17.41 1.57
N PRO A 521 -23.62 -16.61 1.32
CA PRO A 521 -23.55 -15.15 1.51
C PRO A 521 -23.17 -14.72 2.94
N VAL A 522 -23.51 -15.51 3.98
CA VAL A 522 -23.10 -15.24 5.36
C VAL A 522 -21.59 -15.42 5.52
N LEU A 523 -21.04 -16.52 4.96
CA LEU A 523 -19.60 -16.76 4.99
C LEU A 523 -18.84 -15.70 4.18
N ASP A 524 -19.38 -15.28 3.04
CA ASP A 524 -18.75 -14.27 2.18
C ASP A 524 -18.69 -12.90 2.89
N ALA A 525 -19.79 -12.48 3.51
CA ALA A 525 -19.86 -11.24 4.27
C ALA A 525 -18.93 -11.24 5.51
N THR A 526 -18.75 -12.40 6.15
CA THR A 526 -17.90 -12.56 7.34
C THR A 526 -16.48 -13.03 7.02
N TRP A 527 -16.15 -13.23 5.74
CA TRP A 527 -14.84 -13.76 5.33
C TRP A 527 -13.65 -12.96 5.85
N PRO A 528 -13.65 -11.61 5.82
CA PRO A 528 -12.55 -10.81 6.40
C PRO A 528 -12.34 -11.07 7.90
N THR A 529 -13.38 -11.53 8.60
CA THR A 529 -13.36 -11.83 10.03
C THR A 529 -12.87 -13.25 10.33
N ILE A 530 -13.25 -14.23 9.49
CA ILE A 530 -12.95 -15.65 9.73
C ILE A 530 -11.64 -16.11 9.05
N SER A 531 -11.25 -15.53 7.92
CA SER A 531 -10.01 -15.92 7.20
C SER A 531 -8.74 -15.78 8.05
N PRO A 532 -8.59 -14.80 8.97
CA PRO A 532 -7.45 -14.70 9.86
C PRO A 532 -7.32 -15.88 10.87
N ALA A 533 -8.39 -16.65 11.08
CA ALA A 533 -8.32 -17.85 11.90
C ALA A 533 -7.73 -19.07 11.17
N LEU A 534 -7.66 -19.07 9.85
CA LEU A 534 -7.17 -20.23 9.09
C LEU A 534 -5.74 -20.66 9.49
N PRO A 535 -4.76 -19.75 9.70
CA PRO A 535 -3.45 -20.12 10.23
C PRO A 535 -3.50 -20.78 11.61
N LEU A 536 -4.46 -20.38 12.48
CA LEU A 536 -4.62 -20.94 13.82
C LEU A 536 -5.10 -22.39 13.73
N PHE A 537 -6.09 -22.68 12.87
CA PHE A 537 -6.52 -24.05 12.61
C PHE A 537 -5.39 -24.93 12.05
N ILE A 538 -4.57 -24.39 11.13
CA ILE A 538 -3.42 -25.13 10.55
C ILE A 538 -2.39 -25.49 11.64
N ALA A 539 -2.15 -24.61 12.59
CA ALA A 539 -1.25 -24.84 13.71
C ALA A 539 -1.88 -25.68 14.83
N GLY A 540 -3.20 -25.70 14.92
CA GLY A 540 -3.97 -26.28 16.01
C GLY A 540 -4.21 -27.80 15.89
N GLU A 541 -5.37 -28.26 16.40
CA GLU A 541 -5.78 -29.67 16.42
C GLU A 541 -6.15 -30.16 15.02
N ASN A 542 -5.55 -31.29 14.56
CA ASN A 542 -5.82 -31.85 13.24
C ASN A 542 -7.32 -32.07 12.98
N LYS A 543 -8.05 -32.62 13.95
CA LYS A 543 -9.49 -32.91 13.82
C LYS A 543 -10.33 -31.67 13.50
N ARG A 544 -10.04 -30.53 14.16
CA ARG A 544 -10.72 -29.25 13.89
C ARG A 544 -10.36 -28.73 12.51
N LEU A 545 -9.07 -28.77 12.14
CA LEU A 545 -8.60 -28.38 10.81
C LEU A 545 -9.31 -29.18 9.70
N GLN A 546 -9.40 -30.50 9.84
CA GLN A 546 -10.05 -31.34 8.84
C GLN A 546 -11.57 -31.04 8.72
N THR A 547 -12.21 -30.71 9.83
CA THR A 547 -13.63 -30.29 9.83
C THR A 547 -13.81 -28.97 9.08
N ILE A 548 -12.93 -28.00 9.31
CA ILE A 548 -12.94 -26.69 8.62
C ILE A 548 -12.72 -26.86 7.11
N CYS A 549 -11.72 -27.66 6.70
CA CYS A 549 -11.47 -27.93 5.29
C CYS A 549 -12.70 -28.53 4.59
N LYS A 550 -13.34 -29.53 5.23
CA LYS A 550 -14.56 -30.13 4.71
C LYS A 550 -15.69 -29.12 4.58
N SER A 551 -15.86 -28.24 5.59
CA SER A 551 -16.95 -27.27 5.62
C SER A 551 -16.76 -26.14 4.62
N LEU A 552 -15.52 -25.71 4.39
CA LEU A 552 -15.20 -24.60 3.48
C LEU A 552 -15.05 -25.02 2.01
N PHE A 553 -14.88 -26.29 1.70
CA PHE A 553 -14.55 -26.73 0.33
C PHE A 553 -15.51 -26.17 -0.72
N SER A 554 -16.81 -26.41 -0.58
CA SER A 554 -17.80 -25.93 -1.56
C SER A 554 -17.90 -24.40 -1.58
N PHE A 555 -17.78 -23.74 -0.42
CA PHE A 555 -17.78 -22.28 -0.35
C PHE A 555 -16.59 -21.68 -1.10
N LEU A 556 -15.37 -22.13 -0.82
CA LEU A 556 -14.16 -21.62 -1.47
C LEU A 556 -14.15 -21.90 -2.99
N HIS A 557 -14.64 -23.08 -3.38
CA HIS A 557 -14.79 -23.44 -4.79
C HIS A 557 -15.79 -22.52 -5.50
N PHE A 558 -17.01 -22.38 -4.99
CA PHE A 558 -18.11 -21.69 -5.68
C PHE A 558 -17.93 -20.16 -5.71
N THR A 559 -17.30 -19.61 -4.68
CA THR A 559 -16.99 -18.15 -4.63
C THR A 559 -15.71 -17.75 -5.34
N GLY A 560 -15.00 -18.73 -5.95
CA GLY A 560 -13.77 -18.48 -6.70
C GLY A 560 -12.53 -18.21 -5.86
N ARG A 561 -12.55 -18.57 -4.56
CA ARG A 561 -11.42 -18.44 -3.64
C ARG A 561 -10.45 -19.63 -3.77
N TRP A 562 -9.99 -19.84 -5.00
CA TRP A 562 -9.22 -21.05 -5.34
C TRP A 562 -7.82 -21.07 -4.75
N ASP A 563 -7.20 -19.92 -4.52
CA ASP A 563 -5.88 -19.82 -3.90
C ASP A 563 -5.95 -20.18 -2.40
N GLU A 564 -6.98 -19.70 -1.71
CA GLU A 564 -7.27 -20.12 -0.33
C GLU A 564 -7.61 -21.61 -0.26
N LEU A 565 -8.39 -22.12 -1.21
CA LEU A 565 -8.71 -23.56 -1.32
C LEU A 565 -7.42 -24.39 -1.40
N LEU A 566 -6.52 -24.04 -2.33
CA LEU A 566 -5.26 -24.73 -2.52
C LEU A 566 -4.36 -24.63 -1.29
N SER A 567 -4.12 -23.42 -0.78
CA SER A 567 -3.24 -23.19 0.38
C SER A 567 -3.74 -23.94 1.62
N LEU A 568 -5.06 -23.88 1.90
CA LEU A 568 -5.64 -24.54 3.05
C LEU A 568 -5.51 -26.07 2.96
N ASN A 569 -5.90 -26.64 1.81
CA ASN A 569 -5.91 -28.11 1.67
C ASN A 569 -4.49 -28.69 1.59
N THR A 570 -3.53 -28.07 0.93
CA THR A 570 -2.13 -28.51 0.90
C THR A 570 -1.50 -28.54 2.30
N LYS A 571 -1.74 -27.49 3.11
CA LYS A 571 -1.25 -27.45 4.49
C LYS A 571 -1.97 -28.46 5.39
N ALA A 572 -3.27 -28.64 5.18
CA ALA A 572 -4.05 -29.61 5.94
C ALA A 572 -3.71 -31.08 5.56
N GLU A 573 -3.33 -31.34 4.30
CA GLU A 573 -2.79 -32.63 3.85
C GLU A 573 -1.50 -32.95 4.62
N ALA A 574 -0.53 -32.02 4.61
CA ALA A 574 0.74 -32.19 5.33
C ALA A 574 0.51 -32.44 6.84
N ARG A 575 -0.49 -31.74 7.45
CA ARG A 575 -0.84 -31.93 8.86
C ARG A 575 -1.46 -33.31 9.11
N ALA A 576 -2.36 -33.77 8.23
CA ALA A 576 -2.99 -35.09 8.33
C ALA A 576 -1.94 -36.21 8.20
N VAL A 577 -1.00 -36.10 7.26
CA VAL A 577 0.12 -37.05 7.11
C VAL A 577 0.99 -37.07 8.37
N ALA A 578 1.35 -35.91 8.91
CA ALA A 578 2.16 -35.80 10.13
C ALA A 578 1.49 -36.44 11.36
N THR A 579 0.15 -36.51 11.37
CA THR A 579 -0.62 -37.15 12.44
C THR A 579 -1.09 -38.57 12.08
N CYS A 580 -0.61 -39.14 10.98
CA CYS A 580 -0.97 -40.47 10.45
C CYS A 580 -2.49 -40.62 10.17
N ASP A 581 -3.21 -39.52 9.92
CA ASP A 581 -4.60 -39.52 9.52
C ASP A 581 -4.71 -39.62 7.98
N TYR A 582 -4.32 -40.76 7.44
CA TYR A 582 -4.26 -40.98 6.01
C TYR A 582 -5.61 -40.90 5.30
N TYR A 583 -6.71 -41.20 6.03
CA TYR A 583 -8.06 -41.03 5.48
C TYR A 583 -8.33 -39.56 5.13
N GLN A 584 -8.06 -38.64 6.05
CA GLN A 584 -8.21 -37.19 5.80
C GLN A 584 -7.15 -36.64 4.84
N ALA A 585 -5.91 -37.17 4.89
CA ALA A 585 -4.87 -36.78 3.93
C ALA A 585 -5.33 -37.02 2.48
N GLY A 586 -5.97 -38.17 2.20
CA GLY A 586 -6.55 -38.47 0.89
C GLY A 586 -7.64 -37.46 0.47
N TRP A 587 -8.53 -37.08 1.39
CA TRP A 587 -9.51 -36.01 1.10
C TRP A 587 -8.87 -34.65 0.83
N ARG A 588 -7.82 -34.30 1.53
CA ARG A 588 -7.12 -33.03 1.31
C ARG A 588 -6.40 -33.02 -0.03
N ALA A 589 -5.68 -34.09 -0.37
CA ALA A 589 -5.07 -34.28 -1.67
C ALA A 589 -6.08 -34.16 -2.82
N TYR A 590 -7.22 -34.83 -2.70
CA TYR A 590 -8.33 -34.71 -3.66
C TYR A 590 -8.82 -33.27 -3.80
N GLN A 591 -9.06 -32.58 -2.70
CA GLN A 591 -9.57 -31.18 -2.72
C GLN A 591 -8.52 -30.19 -3.26
N ALA A 592 -7.24 -30.39 -2.97
CA ALA A 592 -6.15 -29.63 -3.60
C ALA A 592 -6.07 -29.92 -5.09
N GLY A 593 -6.13 -31.20 -5.50
CA GLY A 593 -6.16 -31.62 -6.90
C GLY A 593 -7.32 -31.02 -7.68
N TRP A 594 -8.48 -30.86 -7.04
CA TRP A 594 -9.62 -30.15 -7.61
C TRP A 594 -9.31 -28.65 -7.84
N GLY A 595 -8.64 -28.00 -6.91
CA GLY A 595 -8.17 -26.62 -7.06
C GLY A 595 -7.17 -26.46 -8.23
N PHE A 596 -6.23 -27.40 -8.38
CA PHE A 596 -5.30 -27.45 -9.51
C PHE A 596 -6.02 -27.71 -10.84
N TYR A 597 -7.04 -28.57 -10.87
CA TYR A 597 -7.87 -28.77 -12.03
C TYR A 597 -8.57 -27.47 -12.48
N LEU A 598 -9.13 -26.70 -11.56
CA LEU A 598 -9.76 -25.39 -11.85
C LEU A 598 -8.77 -24.36 -12.42
N ARG A 599 -7.48 -24.49 -12.07
CA ARG A 599 -6.37 -23.70 -12.62
C ARG A 599 -5.75 -24.27 -13.88
N SER A 600 -6.33 -25.36 -14.46
CA SER A 600 -5.81 -26.11 -15.61
C SER A 600 -4.37 -26.63 -15.43
N GLN A 601 -3.97 -26.95 -14.22
CA GLN A 601 -2.66 -27.47 -13.87
C GLN A 601 -2.68 -29.01 -13.87
N ALA A 602 -2.46 -29.58 -15.05
CA ALA A 602 -2.65 -31.02 -15.28
C ALA A 602 -1.69 -31.91 -14.49
N ASN A 603 -0.41 -31.52 -14.37
CA ASN A 603 0.58 -32.34 -13.67
C ASN A 603 0.30 -32.39 -12.17
N GLU A 604 0.01 -31.25 -11.58
CA GLU A 604 -0.33 -31.09 -10.15
C GLU A 604 -1.61 -31.84 -9.82
N THR A 605 -2.60 -31.82 -10.72
CA THR A 605 -3.85 -32.60 -10.59
C THR A 605 -3.54 -34.10 -10.54
N LEU A 606 -2.67 -34.60 -11.41
CA LEU A 606 -2.26 -36.04 -11.42
C LEU A 606 -1.46 -36.42 -10.16
N ILE A 607 -0.54 -35.56 -9.70
CA ILE A 607 0.21 -35.79 -8.47
C ILE A 607 -0.74 -35.92 -7.27
N CYS A 608 -1.72 -35.01 -7.17
CA CYS A 608 -2.73 -35.06 -6.11
C CYS A 608 -3.60 -36.32 -6.22
N ALA A 609 -3.93 -36.79 -7.42
CA ALA A 609 -4.67 -38.04 -7.62
C ALA A 609 -3.88 -39.27 -7.12
N ASP A 610 -2.56 -39.29 -7.38
CA ASP A 610 -1.68 -40.37 -6.92
C ASP A 610 -1.52 -40.32 -5.38
N HIS A 611 -1.34 -39.15 -4.78
CA HIS A 611 -1.34 -38.94 -3.33
C HIS A 611 -2.65 -39.43 -2.70
N ALA A 612 -3.80 -39.02 -3.24
CA ALA A 612 -5.10 -39.44 -2.72
C ALA A 612 -5.25 -40.97 -2.77
N ALA A 613 -4.85 -41.61 -3.87
CA ALA A 613 -4.91 -43.07 -4.03
C ALA A 613 -4.00 -43.80 -3.02
N GLU A 614 -2.75 -43.33 -2.83
CA GLU A 614 -1.80 -43.90 -1.88
C GLU A 614 -2.29 -43.79 -0.44
N TYR A 615 -2.76 -42.59 -0.05
CA TYR A 615 -3.27 -42.36 1.31
C TYR A 615 -4.49 -43.19 1.61
N TRP A 616 -5.46 -43.28 0.70
CA TRP A 616 -6.65 -44.09 0.90
C TRP A 616 -6.36 -45.60 0.85
N GLN A 617 -5.35 -46.01 0.10
CA GLN A 617 -4.84 -47.38 0.17
C GLN A 617 -4.22 -47.66 1.56
N THR A 618 -3.39 -46.78 2.07
CA THR A 618 -2.77 -46.86 3.41
C THR A 618 -3.82 -46.87 4.52
N ALA A 619 -4.88 -46.06 4.39
CA ALA A 619 -5.99 -46.00 5.31
C ALA A 619 -6.96 -47.20 5.19
N ASN A 620 -6.75 -48.14 4.25
CA ASN A 620 -7.66 -49.21 3.90
C ASN A 620 -9.10 -48.72 3.67
N SER A 621 -9.22 -47.58 2.91
CA SER A 621 -10.50 -46.94 2.63
C SER A 621 -11.39 -47.74 1.69
N GLU A 622 -12.69 -47.41 1.68
CA GLU A 622 -13.69 -48.09 0.90
C GLU A 622 -13.52 -47.85 -0.62
N VAL A 623 -14.31 -48.61 -1.43
CA VAL A 623 -14.30 -48.50 -2.89
C VAL A 623 -14.65 -47.11 -3.37
N ARG A 624 -15.45 -46.37 -2.59
CA ARG A 624 -15.87 -45.01 -2.94
C ARG A 624 -14.69 -44.07 -3.02
N GLU A 625 -13.79 -44.04 -2.03
CA GLU A 625 -12.61 -43.16 -2.02
C GLU A 625 -11.64 -43.53 -3.14
N ARG A 626 -11.49 -44.82 -3.46
CA ARG A 626 -10.69 -45.29 -4.59
C ARG A 626 -11.24 -44.77 -5.91
N SER A 627 -12.55 -44.79 -6.12
CA SER A 627 -13.21 -44.27 -7.30
C SER A 627 -12.96 -42.74 -7.47
N ILE A 628 -13.02 -41.99 -6.39
CA ILE A 628 -12.75 -40.53 -6.40
C ILE A 628 -11.30 -40.21 -6.81
N ALA A 629 -10.30 -41.02 -6.40
CA ALA A 629 -8.93 -40.82 -6.86
C ALA A 629 -8.79 -41.08 -8.37
N ILE A 630 -9.49 -42.09 -8.88
CA ILE A 630 -9.52 -42.40 -10.33
C ILE A 630 -10.22 -41.27 -11.10
N GLU A 631 -11.33 -40.73 -10.59
CA GLU A 631 -11.98 -39.53 -11.15
C GLU A 631 -10.97 -38.38 -11.31
N LEU A 632 -10.24 -38.03 -10.25
CA LEU A 632 -9.26 -36.95 -10.28
C LEU A 632 -8.13 -37.22 -11.28
N ARG A 633 -7.70 -38.46 -11.42
CA ARG A 633 -6.73 -38.90 -12.44
C ARG A 633 -7.28 -38.68 -13.85
N GLY A 634 -8.55 -39.06 -14.08
CA GLY A 634 -9.25 -38.79 -15.34
C GLY A 634 -9.28 -37.31 -15.71
N LEU A 635 -9.53 -36.44 -14.72
CA LEU A 635 -9.47 -34.97 -14.91
C LEU A 635 -8.08 -34.49 -15.33
N GLY A 636 -7.03 -35.03 -14.73
CA GLY A 636 -5.64 -34.71 -15.09
C GLY A 636 -5.30 -35.13 -16.52
N TYR A 637 -5.73 -36.30 -16.97
CA TYR A 637 -5.55 -36.76 -18.34
C TYR A 637 -6.37 -35.91 -19.34
N MET A 638 -7.60 -35.54 -18.97
CA MET A 638 -8.44 -34.66 -19.77
C MET A 638 -7.78 -33.29 -20.01
N LEU A 639 -7.17 -32.69 -18.99
CA LEU A 639 -6.39 -31.43 -19.12
C LEU A 639 -5.18 -31.61 -20.05
N LYS A 640 -4.53 -32.79 -20.03
CA LYS A 640 -3.43 -33.16 -20.98
C LYS A 640 -3.92 -33.42 -22.38
N LYS A 641 -5.24 -33.45 -22.62
CA LYS A 641 -5.87 -33.89 -23.87
C LYS A 641 -5.57 -35.34 -24.26
N ASP A 642 -5.17 -36.15 -23.26
CA ASP A 642 -5.06 -37.61 -23.40
C ASP A 642 -6.44 -38.23 -23.16
N TYR A 643 -7.31 -38.07 -24.16
CA TYR A 643 -8.70 -38.52 -24.09
C TYR A 643 -8.83 -40.03 -23.93
N PRO A 644 -8.00 -40.89 -24.58
CA PRO A 644 -8.08 -42.34 -24.35
C PRO A 644 -7.87 -42.70 -22.88
N SER A 645 -6.82 -42.18 -22.24
CA SER A 645 -6.54 -42.42 -20.81
C SER A 645 -7.63 -41.87 -19.90
N ALA A 646 -8.15 -40.67 -20.23
CA ALA A 646 -9.25 -40.06 -19.48
C ALA A 646 -10.54 -40.88 -19.56
N ILE A 647 -10.94 -41.38 -20.76
CA ILE A 647 -12.11 -42.24 -20.97
C ILE A 647 -11.96 -43.52 -20.17
N ALA A 648 -10.79 -44.17 -20.22
CA ALA A 648 -10.54 -45.39 -19.47
C ALA A 648 -10.67 -45.18 -17.97
N ALA A 649 -10.11 -44.07 -17.43
CA ALA A 649 -10.24 -43.73 -16.02
C ALA A 649 -11.70 -43.45 -15.60
N PHE A 650 -12.45 -42.66 -16.35
CA PHE A 650 -13.87 -42.36 -16.02
C PHE A 650 -14.76 -43.60 -16.22
N GLN A 651 -14.45 -44.52 -17.15
CA GLN A 651 -15.18 -45.77 -17.28
C GLN A 651 -14.92 -46.71 -16.08
N GLU A 652 -13.69 -46.78 -15.59
CA GLU A 652 -13.34 -47.52 -14.37
C GLU A 652 -14.04 -46.91 -13.16
N ASP A 653 -14.02 -45.59 -13.00
CA ASP A 653 -14.74 -44.86 -11.93
C ASP A 653 -16.25 -45.17 -11.96
N LEU A 654 -16.88 -45.05 -13.14
CA LEU A 654 -18.30 -45.34 -13.32
C LEU A 654 -18.66 -46.81 -12.94
N ASN A 655 -17.81 -47.77 -13.33
CA ASN A 655 -18.01 -49.17 -13.01
C ASN A 655 -17.94 -49.40 -11.50
N LEU A 656 -16.99 -48.84 -10.81
CA LEU A 656 -16.86 -48.92 -9.35
C LEU A 656 -18.07 -48.30 -8.62
N ARG A 657 -18.53 -47.14 -9.04
CA ARG A 657 -19.70 -46.45 -8.44
C ARG A 657 -20.99 -47.20 -8.69
N ARG A 658 -21.20 -47.81 -9.88
CA ARG A 658 -22.35 -48.65 -10.20
C ARG A 658 -22.37 -49.95 -9.40
N ALA A 659 -21.21 -50.50 -9.03
CA ALA A 659 -21.12 -51.65 -8.16
C ALA A 659 -21.60 -51.34 -6.72
N LEU A 660 -21.52 -50.09 -6.29
CA LEU A 660 -22.01 -49.63 -5.00
C LEU A 660 -23.51 -49.31 -5.02
N SER A 661 -23.99 -48.66 -6.08
CA SER A 661 -25.40 -48.32 -6.30
C SER A 661 -25.61 -47.93 -7.76
N VAL A 662 -26.72 -48.42 -8.33
CA VAL A 662 -27.03 -48.23 -9.74
C VAL A 662 -27.45 -46.78 -10.03
N GLU A 663 -28.18 -46.15 -9.11
CA GLU A 663 -28.67 -44.77 -9.28
C GLU A 663 -28.46 -43.95 -7.99
N ASN A 664 -27.36 -43.19 -7.98
CA ASN A 664 -27.07 -42.22 -6.92
C ASN A 664 -26.33 -41.02 -7.51
N LYS A 665 -26.06 -39.98 -6.70
CA LYS A 665 -25.36 -38.79 -7.14
C LYS A 665 -23.95 -39.07 -7.63
N ASP A 666 -23.24 -40.07 -7.08
CA ASP A 666 -21.87 -40.39 -7.46
C ASP A 666 -21.82 -41.04 -8.85
N VAL A 667 -22.81 -41.87 -9.22
CA VAL A 667 -23.00 -42.38 -10.57
C VAL A 667 -23.30 -41.27 -11.57
N ALA A 668 -24.13 -40.31 -11.23
CA ALA A 668 -24.42 -39.14 -12.08
C ALA A 668 -23.17 -38.29 -12.34
N ILE A 669 -22.32 -38.11 -11.32
CA ILE A 669 -21.04 -37.40 -11.46
C ILE A 669 -20.11 -38.13 -12.45
N ALA A 670 -19.95 -39.47 -12.28
CA ALA A 670 -19.10 -40.27 -13.16
C ALA A 670 -19.59 -40.24 -14.63
N LEU A 671 -20.91 -40.38 -14.84
CA LEU A 671 -21.51 -40.26 -16.18
C LEU A 671 -21.24 -38.90 -16.80
N ASN A 672 -21.34 -37.82 -16.03
CA ASN A 672 -21.06 -36.49 -16.55
C ASN A 672 -19.59 -36.29 -16.97
N TRP A 673 -18.64 -36.76 -16.18
CA TRP A 673 -17.22 -36.68 -16.57
C TRP A 673 -16.89 -37.54 -17.79
N LEU A 674 -17.48 -38.75 -17.87
CA LEU A 674 -17.34 -39.57 -19.05
C LEU A 674 -17.93 -38.86 -20.29
N ALA A 675 -19.12 -38.30 -20.17
CA ALA A 675 -19.73 -37.54 -21.24
C ALA A 675 -18.90 -36.33 -21.67
N LYS A 676 -18.30 -35.63 -20.72
CA LYS A 676 -17.45 -34.47 -21.00
C LYS A 676 -16.21 -34.82 -21.82
N VAL A 677 -15.53 -35.91 -21.49
CA VAL A 677 -14.37 -36.37 -22.28
C VAL A 677 -14.78 -36.96 -23.62
N GLU A 678 -15.94 -37.69 -23.70
CA GLU A 678 -16.49 -38.16 -24.98
C GLU A 678 -16.80 -36.98 -25.92
N ARG A 679 -17.42 -35.90 -25.39
CA ARG A 679 -17.64 -34.65 -26.15
C ARG A 679 -16.34 -34.05 -26.68
N LEU A 680 -15.29 -33.96 -25.81
CA LEU A 680 -13.99 -33.41 -26.20
C LEU A 680 -13.22 -34.28 -27.19
N SER A 681 -13.45 -35.61 -27.18
CA SER A 681 -12.89 -36.56 -28.15
C SER A 681 -13.67 -36.62 -29.47
N GLY A 682 -14.86 -35.97 -29.52
CA GLY A 682 -15.71 -35.90 -30.73
C GLY A 682 -16.85 -36.92 -30.79
N ASP A 683 -17.01 -37.82 -29.81
CA ASP A 683 -18.18 -38.71 -29.74
C ASP A 683 -19.37 -37.99 -29.08
N LEU A 684 -20.02 -37.13 -29.87
CA LEU A 684 -21.14 -36.32 -29.40
C LEU A 684 -22.40 -37.13 -29.07
N GLU A 685 -22.56 -38.34 -29.68
CA GLU A 685 -23.69 -39.21 -29.41
C GLU A 685 -23.59 -39.93 -28.07
N ALA A 686 -22.41 -40.45 -27.75
CA ALA A 686 -22.16 -41.03 -26.44
C ALA A 686 -22.27 -39.97 -25.34
N ALA A 687 -21.67 -38.80 -25.57
CA ALA A 687 -21.74 -37.67 -24.64
C ALA A 687 -23.21 -37.30 -24.32
N GLU A 688 -24.06 -37.21 -25.34
CA GLU A 688 -25.48 -36.85 -25.11
C GLU A 688 -26.22 -37.88 -24.26
N ARG A 689 -26.03 -39.17 -24.56
CA ARG A 689 -26.65 -40.22 -23.75
C ARG A 689 -26.23 -40.14 -22.28
N ASN A 690 -24.93 -40.03 -22.04
CA ASN A 690 -24.40 -39.99 -20.71
C ASN A 690 -24.76 -38.70 -19.94
N TYR A 691 -24.80 -37.53 -20.60
CA TYR A 691 -25.27 -36.28 -19.98
C TYR A 691 -26.74 -36.34 -19.59
N ARG A 692 -27.61 -36.87 -20.47
CA ARG A 692 -29.04 -37.04 -20.16
C ARG A 692 -29.30 -38.03 -19.04
N ASP A 693 -28.55 -39.13 -18.97
CA ASP A 693 -28.64 -40.06 -17.87
C ASP A 693 -28.18 -39.46 -16.57
N ALA A 694 -27.07 -38.72 -16.57
CA ALA A 694 -26.59 -37.95 -15.42
C ALA A 694 -27.63 -36.96 -14.89
N LEU A 695 -28.22 -36.19 -15.79
CA LEU A 695 -29.26 -35.20 -15.48
C LEU A 695 -30.51 -35.89 -14.88
N ARG A 696 -30.98 -36.97 -15.53
CA ARG A 696 -32.14 -37.77 -15.03
C ARG A 696 -31.92 -38.29 -13.61
N ILE A 697 -30.75 -38.87 -13.35
CA ILE A 697 -30.41 -39.37 -12.01
C ILE A 697 -30.34 -38.21 -11.03
N SER A 698 -29.71 -37.10 -11.37
CA SER A 698 -29.61 -35.95 -10.47
C SER A 698 -30.94 -35.32 -10.13
N LEU A 699 -31.87 -35.24 -11.08
CA LEU A 699 -33.25 -34.81 -10.81
C LEU A 699 -33.97 -35.80 -9.85
N ALA A 700 -33.80 -37.10 -10.05
CA ALA A 700 -34.42 -38.13 -9.20
C ALA A 700 -33.92 -38.12 -7.75
N VAL A 701 -32.60 -37.80 -7.54
CA VAL A 701 -32.00 -37.77 -6.19
C VAL A 701 -31.93 -36.35 -5.57
N GLY A 702 -32.48 -35.34 -6.23
CA GLY A 702 -32.47 -33.95 -5.71
C GLY A 702 -31.07 -33.29 -5.65
N HIS A 703 -30.16 -33.67 -6.53
CA HIS A 703 -28.81 -33.14 -6.59
C HIS A 703 -28.74 -31.83 -7.39
N THR A 704 -29.14 -30.72 -6.79
CA THR A 704 -29.30 -29.39 -7.45
C THR A 704 -28.03 -28.91 -8.16
N ASN A 705 -26.84 -29.05 -7.53
CA ASN A 705 -25.57 -28.71 -8.17
C ASN A 705 -25.29 -29.54 -9.43
N GLY A 706 -25.60 -30.82 -9.43
CA GLY A 706 -25.49 -31.69 -10.60
C GLY A 706 -26.46 -31.27 -11.72
N VAL A 707 -27.70 -30.95 -11.37
CA VAL A 707 -28.70 -30.49 -12.35
C VAL A 707 -28.21 -29.22 -13.07
N ALA A 708 -27.68 -28.23 -12.33
CA ALA A 708 -27.12 -27.02 -12.92
C ALA A 708 -25.94 -27.33 -13.86
N SER A 709 -24.95 -28.10 -13.38
CA SER A 709 -23.77 -28.46 -14.17
C SER A 709 -24.10 -29.25 -15.44
N TYR A 710 -24.99 -30.25 -15.35
CA TYR A 710 -25.28 -31.12 -16.49
C TYR A 710 -26.18 -30.44 -17.53
N THR A 711 -27.03 -29.52 -17.10
CA THR A 711 -27.77 -28.63 -18.02
C THR A 711 -26.82 -27.71 -18.79
N SER A 712 -25.80 -27.15 -18.07
CA SER A 712 -24.74 -26.35 -18.68
C SER A 712 -23.92 -27.17 -19.72
N ASP A 713 -23.51 -28.38 -19.34
CA ASP A 713 -22.76 -29.26 -20.25
C ASP A 713 -23.57 -29.68 -21.50
N LEU A 714 -24.89 -29.88 -21.36
CA LEU A 714 -25.80 -30.08 -22.51
C LEU A 714 -25.92 -28.84 -23.39
N ALA A 715 -25.90 -27.62 -22.80
CA ALA A 715 -25.84 -26.39 -23.61
C ALA A 715 -24.55 -26.30 -24.40
N GLY A 716 -23.43 -26.67 -23.82
CA GLY A 716 -22.15 -26.79 -24.50
C GLY A 716 -22.13 -27.81 -25.63
N LEU A 717 -22.77 -28.96 -25.42
CA LEU A 717 -22.94 -29.99 -26.48
C LEU A 717 -23.82 -29.48 -27.65
N ALA A 718 -24.89 -28.76 -27.33
CA ALA A 718 -25.75 -28.16 -28.38
C ALA A 718 -25.01 -27.10 -29.20
N LEU A 719 -24.08 -26.33 -28.57
CA LEU A 719 -23.18 -25.40 -29.27
C LEU A 719 -22.24 -26.13 -30.25
N ASP A 720 -21.68 -27.26 -29.84
CA ASP A 720 -20.77 -28.05 -30.68
C ASP A 720 -21.50 -28.64 -31.89
N ARG A 721 -22.77 -29.01 -31.72
CA ARG A 721 -23.69 -29.45 -32.82
C ARG A 721 -24.24 -28.32 -33.64
N LYS A 722 -23.97 -27.06 -33.28
CA LYS A 722 -24.53 -25.87 -33.96
C LYS A 722 -26.05 -25.73 -33.80
N HIS A 723 -26.66 -26.33 -32.77
CA HIS A 723 -28.07 -26.21 -32.45
C HIS A 723 -28.30 -24.95 -31.57
N TRP A 724 -28.15 -23.77 -32.20
CA TRP A 724 -28.05 -22.47 -31.48
C TRP A 724 -29.28 -22.16 -30.62
N VAL A 725 -30.49 -22.50 -31.04
CA VAL A 725 -31.73 -22.23 -30.31
C VAL A 725 -31.85 -23.14 -29.09
N GLU A 726 -31.48 -24.42 -29.20
CA GLU A 726 -31.45 -25.38 -28.10
C GLU A 726 -30.37 -24.96 -27.09
N ALA A 727 -29.17 -24.58 -27.56
CA ALA A 727 -28.08 -24.09 -26.73
C ALA A 727 -28.48 -22.84 -25.96
N GLN A 728 -29.17 -21.89 -26.59
CA GLN A 728 -29.70 -20.70 -25.92
C GLN A 728 -30.67 -21.06 -24.77
N THR A 729 -31.57 -21.99 -25.01
CA THR A 729 -32.57 -22.41 -24.01
C THR A 729 -31.93 -23.09 -22.83
N LEU A 730 -31.05 -24.07 -23.08
CA LEU A 730 -30.32 -24.79 -22.04
C LEU A 730 -29.38 -23.89 -21.24
N ALA A 731 -28.64 -22.98 -21.91
CA ALA A 731 -27.74 -22.06 -21.23
C ALA A 731 -28.50 -21.07 -20.34
N ARG A 732 -29.69 -20.62 -20.71
CA ARG A 732 -30.53 -19.75 -19.90
C ARG A 732 -31.09 -20.48 -18.67
N GLU A 733 -31.51 -21.72 -18.83
CA GLU A 733 -31.96 -22.59 -17.75
C GLU A 733 -30.79 -22.88 -16.77
N ALA A 734 -29.62 -23.26 -17.29
CA ALA A 734 -28.42 -23.50 -16.52
C ALA A 734 -27.98 -22.25 -15.74
N LEU A 735 -28.01 -21.06 -16.37
CA LEU A 735 -27.69 -19.79 -15.72
C LEU A 735 -28.59 -19.50 -14.51
N THR A 736 -29.89 -19.75 -14.66
CA THR A 736 -30.84 -19.57 -13.56
C THR A 736 -30.51 -20.50 -12.36
N LEU A 737 -30.14 -21.75 -12.66
CA LEU A 737 -29.80 -22.75 -11.64
C LEU A 737 -28.44 -22.44 -10.97
N SER A 738 -27.44 -22.05 -11.76
CA SER A 738 -26.11 -21.71 -11.24
C SER A 738 -26.11 -20.43 -10.39
N GLU A 739 -26.98 -19.46 -10.71
CA GLU A 739 -27.23 -18.28 -9.88
C GLU A 739 -27.87 -18.65 -8.53
N GLN A 740 -28.81 -19.57 -8.48
CA GLN A 740 -29.43 -20.01 -7.24
C GLN A 740 -28.44 -20.68 -6.28
N ILE A 741 -27.45 -21.39 -6.81
CA ILE A 741 -26.40 -22.05 -5.99
C ILE A 741 -25.17 -21.16 -5.76
N GLY A 742 -25.07 -20.00 -6.43
CA GLY A 742 -23.97 -19.04 -6.27
C GLY A 742 -22.62 -19.54 -6.78
N ARG A 743 -22.60 -20.39 -7.83
CA ARG A 743 -21.40 -21.02 -8.37
C ARG A 743 -20.81 -20.18 -9.49
N LEU A 744 -19.84 -19.31 -9.16
CA LEU A 744 -19.34 -18.27 -10.05
C LEU A 744 -18.77 -18.79 -11.37
N GLU A 745 -17.94 -19.86 -11.35
CA GLU A 745 -17.37 -20.38 -12.59
C GLU A 745 -18.43 -20.95 -13.54
N LEU A 746 -19.51 -21.53 -12.97
CA LEU A 746 -20.61 -22.03 -13.78
C LEU A 746 -21.47 -20.90 -14.32
N ILE A 747 -21.72 -19.85 -13.53
CA ILE A 747 -22.40 -18.62 -14.00
C ILE A 747 -21.63 -18.00 -15.18
N ALA A 748 -20.28 -17.91 -15.09
CA ALA A 748 -19.46 -17.39 -16.18
C ALA A 748 -19.54 -18.26 -17.44
N LEU A 749 -19.52 -19.59 -17.27
CA LEU A 749 -19.64 -20.56 -18.36
C LEU A 749 -21.01 -20.46 -19.04
N ASP A 750 -22.09 -20.42 -18.26
CA ASP A 750 -23.46 -20.30 -18.78
C ASP A 750 -23.68 -18.98 -19.53
N CYS A 751 -23.16 -17.88 -18.99
CA CYS A 751 -23.15 -16.59 -19.67
C CYS A 751 -22.36 -16.66 -20.99
N HIS A 752 -21.18 -17.30 -20.99
CA HIS A 752 -20.40 -17.51 -22.22
C HIS A 752 -21.16 -18.32 -23.26
N TYR A 753 -21.76 -19.43 -22.85
CA TYR A 753 -22.55 -20.28 -23.77
C TYR A 753 -23.79 -19.57 -24.31
N LEU A 754 -24.49 -18.82 -23.45
CA LEU A 754 -25.66 -18.04 -23.86
C LEU A 754 -25.27 -16.93 -24.85
N ALA A 755 -24.19 -16.18 -24.54
CA ALA A 755 -23.69 -15.15 -25.45
C ALA A 755 -23.28 -15.73 -26.80
N LYS A 756 -22.53 -16.84 -26.82
CA LYS A 756 -22.11 -17.54 -28.03
C LYS A 756 -23.30 -18.02 -28.85
N ALA A 757 -24.32 -18.60 -28.22
CA ALA A 757 -25.54 -19.04 -28.88
C ALA A 757 -26.32 -17.89 -29.54
N LEU A 758 -26.41 -16.75 -28.86
CA LEU A 758 -27.06 -15.53 -29.34
C LEU A 758 -26.32 -14.89 -30.51
N VAL A 759 -24.99 -14.75 -30.42
CA VAL A 759 -24.16 -14.23 -31.51
C VAL A 759 -24.31 -15.06 -32.77
N ARG A 760 -24.30 -16.39 -32.67
CA ARG A 760 -24.49 -17.30 -33.81
C ARG A 760 -25.88 -17.22 -34.42
N GLN A 761 -26.87 -16.62 -33.73
CA GLN A 761 -28.21 -16.31 -34.24
C GLN A 761 -28.33 -14.86 -34.76
N GLY A 762 -27.25 -14.07 -34.79
CA GLY A 762 -27.28 -12.67 -35.21
C GLY A 762 -27.87 -11.70 -34.16
N LYS A 763 -27.94 -12.11 -32.89
CA LYS A 763 -28.53 -11.33 -31.80
C LYS A 763 -27.44 -10.72 -30.91
N SER A 764 -26.45 -10.04 -31.51
CA SER A 764 -25.28 -9.52 -30.80
C SER A 764 -25.64 -8.52 -29.67
N ALA A 765 -26.63 -7.66 -29.88
CA ALA A 765 -27.10 -6.72 -28.86
C ALA A 765 -27.67 -7.41 -27.59
N GLU A 766 -28.38 -8.56 -27.78
CA GLU A 766 -28.87 -9.37 -26.66
C GLU A 766 -27.73 -10.15 -25.96
N ALA A 767 -26.70 -10.54 -26.73
CA ALA A 767 -25.54 -11.31 -26.23
C ALA A 767 -24.60 -10.48 -25.38
N LEU A 768 -24.44 -9.18 -25.69
CA LEU A 768 -23.43 -8.29 -25.09
C LEU A 768 -23.40 -8.29 -23.54
N PRO A 769 -24.51 -8.15 -22.79
CA PRO A 769 -24.47 -8.14 -21.33
C PRO A 769 -24.02 -9.48 -20.74
N TYR A 770 -24.32 -10.60 -21.41
CA TYR A 770 -23.84 -11.91 -20.94
C TYR A 770 -22.35 -12.12 -21.25
N ALA A 771 -21.88 -11.67 -22.41
CA ALA A 771 -20.46 -11.70 -22.74
C ALA A 771 -19.62 -10.85 -21.77
N GLN A 772 -20.06 -9.63 -21.45
CA GLN A 772 -19.43 -8.76 -20.47
C GLN A 772 -19.38 -9.41 -19.10
N ARG A 773 -20.50 -9.95 -18.62
CA ARG A 773 -20.59 -10.61 -17.32
C ARG A 773 -19.68 -11.84 -17.24
N SER A 774 -19.59 -12.63 -18.32
CA SER A 774 -18.68 -13.78 -18.38
C SER A 774 -17.22 -13.36 -18.26
N VAL A 775 -16.79 -12.32 -18.99
CA VAL A 775 -15.43 -11.79 -18.94
C VAL A 775 -15.10 -11.26 -17.54
N GLU A 776 -15.99 -10.47 -16.92
CA GLU A 776 -15.82 -9.93 -15.58
C GLU A 776 -15.60 -11.04 -14.54
N ILE A 777 -16.43 -12.08 -14.57
CA ILE A 777 -16.31 -13.18 -13.61
C ILE A 777 -15.04 -14.00 -13.87
N TYR A 778 -14.72 -14.36 -15.12
CA TYR A 778 -13.50 -15.12 -15.43
C TYR A 778 -12.23 -14.33 -15.11
N GLU A 779 -12.21 -13.01 -15.30
CA GLU A 779 -11.10 -12.15 -14.89
C GLU A 779 -10.91 -12.16 -13.36
N ARG A 780 -12.00 -12.01 -12.60
CA ARG A 780 -11.99 -12.12 -11.13
C ARG A 780 -11.50 -13.49 -10.65
N LEU A 781 -11.86 -14.57 -11.33
CA LEU A 781 -11.45 -15.94 -11.01
C LEU A 781 -10.00 -16.24 -11.44
N GLY A 782 -9.39 -15.43 -12.30
CA GLY A 782 -8.14 -15.78 -12.98
C GLY A 782 -8.27 -17.07 -13.79
N SER A 783 -9.44 -17.26 -14.46
CA SER A 783 -9.75 -18.51 -15.17
C SER A 783 -8.98 -18.61 -16.48
N PRO A 784 -8.54 -19.82 -16.88
CA PRO A 784 -7.97 -20.06 -18.21
C PRO A 784 -8.97 -19.83 -19.36
N ASP A 785 -10.27 -19.80 -19.07
CA ASP A 785 -11.33 -19.58 -20.07
C ASP A 785 -11.56 -18.10 -20.42
N LEU A 786 -10.84 -17.18 -19.79
CA LEU A 786 -10.98 -15.73 -19.98
C LEU A 786 -10.78 -15.30 -21.44
N GLU A 787 -9.80 -15.85 -22.13
CA GLU A 787 -9.51 -15.50 -23.53
C GLU A 787 -10.62 -15.95 -24.47
N ALA A 788 -11.23 -17.10 -24.21
CA ALA A 788 -12.39 -17.57 -24.97
C ALA A 788 -13.62 -16.67 -24.77
N ALA A 789 -13.83 -16.18 -23.57
CA ALA A 789 -14.91 -15.24 -23.26
C ALA A 789 -14.68 -13.86 -23.91
N ARG A 790 -13.45 -13.34 -23.88
CA ARG A 790 -13.06 -12.10 -24.56
C ARG A 790 -13.28 -12.17 -26.08
N ALA A 791 -12.99 -13.32 -26.70
CA ALA A 791 -13.25 -13.50 -28.11
C ALA A 791 -14.74 -13.36 -28.46
N ILE A 792 -15.64 -13.91 -27.64
CA ILE A 792 -17.10 -13.75 -27.84
C ILE A 792 -17.54 -12.31 -27.57
N LEU A 793 -16.96 -11.62 -26.58
CA LEU A 793 -17.26 -10.20 -26.32
C LEU A 793 -16.92 -9.34 -27.55
N LEU A 794 -15.75 -9.54 -28.14
CA LEU A 794 -15.35 -8.85 -29.38
C LEU A 794 -16.31 -9.13 -30.55
N GLU A 795 -16.80 -10.38 -30.66
CA GLU A 795 -17.83 -10.72 -31.68
C GLU A 795 -19.19 -10.05 -31.41
N CYS A 796 -19.51 -9.71 -30.17
CA CYS A 796 -20.74 -8.97 -29.84
C CYS A 796 -20.62 -7.48 -30.18
N GLU A 797 -19.41 -6.91 -30.05
CA GLU A 797 -19.14 -5.48 -30.29
C GLU A 797 -18.92 -5.15 -31.79
N ALA A 798 -18.63 -6.17 -32.61
CA ALA A 798 -18.45 -6.05 -34.07
C ALA A 798 -19.80 -6.04 -34.79
#